data_43e78069a6f624e65d84ad78812ca1d3
#
_entry.id   43e78069a6f624e65d84ad78812ca1d3
#
_cell.length_a   1.000
_cell.length_b   1.000
_cell.length_c   1.000
_cell.angle_alpha   90.00
_cell.angle_beta   90.00
_cell.angle_gamma   90.00
#
_symmetry.space_group_name_H-M   'P 1'
#
loop_
_entity.id
_entity.type
_entity.pdbx_description
1 polymer ?
#
loop_
_entity_poly.entity_id
_entity_poly.type
_entity_poly.pdbx_seq_one_letter_code
_entity_poly.pdbx_strand_id
1 'polypeptide(L)'
;MSEQITSMEENNYDYVAVEQKWQNKWFDANINVAQKEKQKKFFLHFAYPGVSGYLHVGHMRGFTYCDVIARYKRMTGYDVLFPAGFHASGIPSVGFAKKVERHDEDTITLLKQNGCTDAFIKKLTDPIEVVNYFSKVYVDDYWKRFGFLIDYTRLMNTISDGYKKFIQWQFHKLHEKNLLTQKPHFAPYCPNCGPVAVDKSETDVAQGGSAEILEFTVLKFTLMDGTILPAATLRPETIFGVTNMWVNPTVEYHIAKINNETWICSKECLQKLSYQYDNVQPLHETIKGKDLIGKTCVVPEINREVPILAGVFADPSVATGIVMSVPAHAPYDWIALVESKEKIEAIKIIDVKGFGNNPAKEACDQLQIKSQIETEKLNEATELVYKKEFHTGILNEKCGKYAGIKIAEIKDTVKNDLILKNLATLMKEFSEKVICRCKETVVIKQIPDQWFIKYSDSVLTRESKDYAATMNIYPQEYKDELPKILDWFGDRAAIRRGSWLGTEFPYKKDWIIEPISDSTLYPAYYILSSYVNQKKISAKDMTDEFFDYVFYGLGSPQHKIWQTIKADFDYWYPVDINLGGKEHKTVHFPVYIMNHVAIMPEQKRPHGIFVHWWVTQKGKEKISKSKGGAEPIVEAAVTYGVDAMRLYYLHIGSPFVDIEWDPETVLKYKNRTINIWKLVQQISTIKEKKQENLDNWLRSSLQRRIQKVLNAFETFDLRVTSNEIFFECQKDLQWYLKRGGANKKLLDQFVRTWIVLMTPITPHLAEELWATQGHNHFVSNEKYPEFNPEEISEKDEVGEYLLTRVIEDTNEILKVTKITPKKICIYTSPEWKQKILRKALRLAAGNEFNVGLMIKDTLTDPSMKPLGQQVSQFVSKIGGEIKMFSEIDRGRFLIPINEKEHLLNAKLYLNEVFNCKVEIYSADDINLYDPTKKIRFATPLRPAIYIE
;
A
#
# COMPACT_ATOMS: atom_id res chain seq x y z
N MET A 1 -22.69 -15.46 43.36
CA MET A 1 -22.70 -15.77 41.90
C MET A 1 -21.28 -16.00 41.31
N SER A 2 -20.25 -15.98 42.14
CA SER A 2 -18.85 -16.23 41.74
C SER A 2 -18.36 -17.68 41.99
N GLU A 3 -19.16 -18.56 42.52
CA GLU A 3 -18.74 -19.93 42.86
C GLU A 3 -19.46 -21.07 42.13
N GLN A 4 -20.31 -20.77 41.14
CA GLN A 4 -20.96 -21.78 40.29
C GLN A 4 -20.37 -21.87 38.86
N ILE A 5 -19.21 -21.28 38.61
CA ILE A 5 -18.58 -21.25 37.26
C ILE A 5 -17.49 -22.35 37.11
N THR A 6 -17.27 -23.21 38.12
CA THR A 6 -16.10 -24.13 38.13
C THR A 6 -16.42 -25.60 37.86
N SER A 7 -17.51 -25.94 37.16
CA SER A 7 -17.75 -27.34 36.73
C SER A 7 -18.55 -27.47 35.44
N MET A 8 -18.25 -26.74 34.41
CA MET A 8 -18.51 -27.15 33.03
C MET A 8 -17.16 -27.51 32.42
N GLU A 9 -16.99 -28.73 31.95
CA GLU A 9 -15.87 -29.16 31.11
C GLU A 9 -15.62 -28.06 30.11
N GLU A 10 -14.36 -27.58 30.02
CA GLU A 10 -13.93 -26.58 29.06
C GLU A 10 -14.28 -27.07 27.65
N ASN A 11 -15.38 -26.60 27.09
CA ASN A 11 -15.68 -26.72 25.67
C ASN A 11 -14.63 -25.88 24.94
N ASN A 12 -13.46 -26.49 24.77
CA ASN A 12 -12.30 -25.85 24.21
C ASN A 12 -12.56 -25.66 22.71
N TYR A 13 -12.74 -24.42 22.25
CA TYR A 13 -12.85 -24.11 20.82
C TYR A 13 -11.53 -24.42 20.14
N ASP A 14 -11.41 -25.62 19.56
CA ASP A 14 -10.26 -26.01 18.74
C ASP A 14 -10.35 -25.36 17.34
N TYR A 15 -9.85 -24.14 17.25
CA TYR A 15 -9.90 -23.37 16.00
C TYR A 15 -9.14 -24.06 14.86
N VAL A 16 -8.06 -24.82 15.12
CA VAL A 16 -7.29 -25.50 14.07
C VAL A 16 -8.14 -26.62 13.44
N ALA A 17 -8.76 -27.46 14.28
CA ALA A 17 -9.63 -28.53 13.80
C ALA A 17 -10.88 -27.98 13.09
N VAL A 18 -11.47 -26.89 13.60
CA VAL A 18 -12.62 -26.21 12.99
C VAL A 18 -12.26 -25.65 11.62
N GLU A 19 -11.12 -24.95 11.50
CA GLU A 19 -10.64 -24.40 10.23
C GLU A 19 -10.47 -25.50 9.18
N GLN A 20 -9.77 -26.58 9.52
CA GLN A 20 -9.54 -27.69 8.61
C GLN A 20 -10.86 -28.39 8.20
N LYS A 21 -11.77 -28.61 9.16
CA LYS A 21 -13.10 -29.18 8.91
C LYS A 21 -13.87 -28.40 7.85
N TRP A 22 -13.93 -27.06 7.98
CA TRP A 22 -14.73 -26.24 7.09
C TRP A 22 -14.06 -26.01 5.75
N GLN A 23 -12.74 -25.86 5.69
CA GLN A 23 -11.97 -25.77 4.44
C GLN A 23 -12.23 -27.03 3.57
N ASN A 24 -12.13 -28.23 4.15
CA ASN A 24 -12.41 -29.46 3.42
C ASN A 24 -13.84 -29.46 2.88
N LYS A 25 -14.84 -29.15 3.72
CA LYS A 25 -16.25 -29.12 3.29
C LYS A 25 -16.52 -28.12 2.18
N TRP A 26 -15.92 -26.93 2.21
CA TRP A 26 -16.11 -25.91 1.17
C TRP A 26 -15.54 -26.37 -0.17
N PHE A 27 -14.32 -26.91 -0.17
CA PHE A 27 -13.66 -27.34 -1.38
C PHE A 27 -14.29 -28.63 -1.96
N ASP A 28 -14.72 -29.56 -1.12
CA ASP A 28 -15.47 -30.75 -1.55
C ASP A 28 -16.81 -30.36 -2.19
N ALA A 29 -17.49 -29.37 -1.64
CA ALA A 29 -18.74 -28.84 -2.18
C ALA A 29 -18.56 -27.86 -3.35
N ASN A 30 -17.32 -27.50 -3.71
CA ASN A 30 -16.97 -26.56 -4.78
C ASN A 30 -17.64 -25.18 -4.68
N ILE A 31 -17.89 -24.68 -3.44
CA ILE A 31 -18.51 -23.36 -3.25
C ILE A 31 -17.62 -22.19 -3.71
N ASN A 32 -16.32 -22.43 -3.92
CA ASN A 32 -15.35 -21.50 -4.46
C ASN A 32 -15.43 -21.35 -6.00
N VAL A 33 -16.02 -22.31 -6.70
CA VAL A 33 -16.08 -22.31 -8.17
C VAL A 33 -17.14 -21.31 -8.64
N ALA A 34 -16.75 -20.42 -9.55
CA ALA A 34 -17.66 -19.40 -10.08
C ALA A 34 -18.81 -20.02 -10.88
N GLN A 35 -20.04 -19.68 -10.53
CA GLN A 35 -21.27 -20.10 -11.19
C GLN A 35 -21.90 -18.92 -11.95
N LYS A 36 -22.76 -19.18 -12.92
CA LYS A 36 -23.51 -18.19 -13.70
C LYS A 36 -25.01 -18.43 -13.50
N GLU A 37 -25.53 -18.10 -12.35
CA GLU A 37 -26.91 -18.37 -11.96
C GLU A 37 -27.72 -17.10 -11.68
N LYS A 38 -27.03 -15.97 -11.44
CA LYS A 38 -27.63 -14.71 -11.04
C LYS A 38 -27.58 -13.68 -12.15
N GLN A 39 -28.38 -12.63 -12.04
CA GLN A 39 -28.41 -11.55 -13.01
C GLN A 39 -27.22 -10.58 -12.92
N LYS A 40 -26.56 -10.55 -11.75
CA LYS A 40 -25.45 -9.63 -11.46
C LYS A 40 -24.18 -10.39 -11.24
N LYS A 41 -23.10 -10.00 -11.91
CA LYS A 41 -21.77 -10.55 -11.71
C LYS A 41 -20.88 -9.60 -10.92
N PHE A 42 -19.85 -10.16 -10.29
CA PHE A 42 -18.76 -9.40 -9.69
C PHE A 42 -17.43 -10.13 -9.93
N PHE A 43 -16.56 -9.50 -10.68
CA PHE A 43 -15.24 -10.03 -10.99
C PHE A 43 -14.16 -9.23 -10.27
N LEU A 44 -13.49 -9.88 -9.31
CA LEU A 44 -12.36 -9.30 -8.60
C LEU A 44 -11.16 -10.24 -8.63
N HIS A 45 -9.98 -9.67 -8.53
CA HIS A 45 -8.75 -10.45 -8.35
C HIS A 45 -7.71 -9.64 -7.57
N PHE A 46 -6.75 -10.36 -7.00
CA PHE A 46 -5.54 -9.78 -6.44
C PHE A 46 -4.41 -9.84 -7.48
N ALA A 47 -3.55 -8.80 -7.52
CA ALA A 47 -2.34 -8.84 -8.32
C ALA A 47 -1.52 -10.07 -7.95
N TYR A 48 -1.24 -10.93 -8.92
CA TYR A 48 -0.65 -12.23 -8.66
C TYR A 48 0.79 -12.14 -8.12
N PRO A 49 1.18 -13.02 -7.18
CA PRO A 49 2.51 -12.99 -6.59
C PRO A 49 3.57 -13.57 -7.52
N GLY A 50 4.79 -13.05 -7.40
CA GLY A 50 5.97 -13.65 -8.00
C GLY A 50 6.37 -14.95 -7.31
N VAL A 51 6.76 -15.96 -8.09
CA VAL A 51 7.03 -17.33 -7.62
C VAL A 51 8.52 -17.55 -7.40
N SER A 52 9.10 -16.93 -6.37
CA SER A 52 10.55 -16.94 -6.13
C SER A 52 10.96 -17.16 -4.68
N GLY A 53 10.11 -17.82 -3.88
CA GLY A 53 10.36 -18.12 -2.48
C GLY A 53 9.10 -18.08 -1.63
N TYR A 54 9.22 -18.45 -0.36
CA TYR A 54 8.10 -18.47 0.58
C TYR A 54 7.51 -17.08 0.80
N LEU A 55 6.19 -17.01 0.94
CA LEU A 55 5.50 -15.80 1.35
C LEU A 55 5.57 -15.65 2.88
N HIS A 56 5.30 -14.46 3.37
CA HIS A 56 5.20 -14.16 4.81
C HIS A 56 3.81 -13.61 5.14
N VAL A 57 3.48 -13.53 6.43
CA VAL A 57 2.16 -13.10 6.94
C VAL A 57 1.64 -11.80 6.29
N GLY A 58 2.53 -10.87 5.93
CA GLY A 58 2.12 -9.62 5.27
C GLY A 58 1.45 -9.79 3.91
N HIS A 59 1.77 -10.86 3.17
CA HIS A 59 1.14 -11.12 1.87
C HIS A 59 -0.33 -11.54 2.01
N MET A 60 -0.71 -12.11 3.15
CA MET A 60 -2.08 -12.57 3.37
C MET A 60 -3.08 -11.43 3.55
N ARG A 61 -2.62 -10.21 3.87
CA ARG A 61 -3.47 -9.04 4.05
C ARG A 61 -4.32 -8.74 2.80
N GLY A 62 -3.67 -8.62 1.64
CA GLY A 62 -4.37 -8.29 0.40
C GLY A 62 -5.33 -9.39 -0.07
N PHE A 63 -4.91 -10.66 0.00
CA PHE A 63 -5.78 -11.80 -0.31
C PHE A 63 -6.99 -11.88 0.65
N THR A 64 -6.78 -11.55 1.94
CA THR A 64 -7.88 -11.48 2.90
C THR A 64 -8.92 -10.43 2.49
N TYR A 65 -8.50 -9.25 2.05
CA TYR A 65 -9.42 -8.23 1.56
C TYR A 65 -10.23 -8.70 0.36
N CYS A 66 -9.57 -9.35 -0.61
CA CYS A 66 -10.27 -9.93 -1.76
C CYS A 66 -11.31 -10.96 -1.35
N ASP A 67 -10.96 -11.92 -0.47
CA ASP A 67 -11.88 -12.97 -0.05
C ASP A 67 -13.06 -12.44 0.76
N VAL A 68 -12.82 -11.43 1.62
CA VAL A 68 -13.89 -10.76 2.38
C VAL A 68 -14.88 -10.07 1.43
N ILE A 69 -14.39 -9.33 0.45
CA ILE A 69 -15.23 -8.67 -0.55
C ILE A 69 -15.96 -9.71 -1.40
N ALA A 70 -15.28 -10.77 -1.82
CA ALA A 70 -15.86 -11.86 -2.62
C ALA A 70 -17.02 -12.56 -1.87
N ARG A 71 -16.81 -12.91 -0.59
CA ARG A 71 -17.85 -13.53 0.25
C ARG A 71 -19.05 -12.60 0.44
N TYR A 72 -18.79 -11.33 0.78
CA TYR A 72 -19.83 -10.32 0.91
C TYR A 72 -20.66 -10.19 -0.37
N LYS A 73 -20.01 -10.07 -1.55
CA LYS A 73 -20.73 -9.98 -2.84
C LYS A 73 -21.53 -11.24 -3.17
N ARG A 74 -21.02 -12.45 -2.87
CA ARG A 74 -21.80 -13.70 -3.01
C ARG A 74 -23.06 -13.68 -2.16
N MET A 75 -22.93 -13.27 -0.89
CA MET A 75 -24.04 -13.21 0.07
C MET A 75 -25.03 -12.08 -0.27
N THR A 76 -24.63 -11.07 -1.01
CA THR A 76 -25.50 -9.98 -1.52
C THR A 76 -26.11 -10.26 -2.90
N GLY A 77 -25.98 -11.48 -3.39
CA GLY A 77 -26.70 -11.93 -4.58
C GLY A 77 -25.95 -11.75 -5.90
N TYR A 78 -24.63 -11.64 -5.89
CA TYR A 78 -23.81 -11.64 -7.10
C TYR A 78 -23.27 -13.04 -7.43
N ASP A 79 -23.12 -13.34 -8.72
CA ASP A 79 -22.18 -14.35 -9.16
C ASP A 79 -20.78 -13.77 -9.06
N VAL A 80 -19.88 -14.44 -8.34
CA VAL A 80 -18.55 -13.89 -8.06
C VAL A 80 -17.48 -14.73 -8.71
N LEU A 81 -16.64 -14.08 -9.52
CA LEU A 81 -15.40 -14.65 -10.05
C LEU A 81 -14.22 -14.11 -9.26
N PHE A 82 -13.56 -14.99 -8.48
CA PHE A 82 -12.32 -14.69 -7.76
C PHE A 82 -11.23 -15.70 -8.19
N PRO A 83 -10.52 -15.46 -9.29
CA PRO A 83 -9.43 -16.30 -9.75
C PRO A 83 -8.10 -15.92 -9.11
N ALA A 84 -7.08 -16.76 -9.26
CA ALA A 84 -5.70 -16.48 -8.92
C ALA A 84 -4.73 -17.03 -9.95
N GLY A 85 -3.51 -16.51 -9.94
CA GLY A 85 -2.44 -16.94 -10.82
C GLY A 85 -1.07 -16.64 -10.22
N PHE A 86 -0.03 -16.90 -11.05
CA PHE A 86 1.35 -16.78 -10.62
C PHE A 86 2.15 -16.00 -11.65
N HIS A 87 2.87 -14.99 -11.17
CA HIS A 87 3.82 -14.23 -11.98
C HIS A 87 5.16 -14.98 -12.02
N ALA A 88 5.32 -15.86 -13.00
CA ALA A 88 6.51 -16.69 -13.17
C ALA A 88 7.54 -16.10 -14.15
N SER A 89 7.15 -15.07 -14.92
CA SER A 89 8.03 -14.38 -15.88
C SER A 89 9.15 -13.63 -15.16
N GLY A 90 10.28 -13.50 -15.83
CA GLY A 90 11.43 -12.73 -15.35
C GLY A 90 12.55 -13.59 -14.76
N ILE A 91 13.40 -12.93 -13.97
CA ILE A 91 14.57 -13.52 -13.33
C ILE A 91 14.30 -14.16 -11.96
N PRO A 92 13.24 -13.81 -11.19
CA PRO A 92 13.19 -14.21 -9.78
C PRO A 92 13.33 -15.72 -9.53
N SER A 93 12.61 -16.56 -10.29
CA SER A 93 12.71 -18.02 -10.17
C SER A 93 14.05 -18.55 -10.71
N VAL A 94 14.59 -17.93 -11.76
CA VAL A 94 15.94 -18.24 -12.29
C VAL A 94 17.00 -17.92 -11.24
N GLY A 95 16.90 -16.77 -10.56
CA GLY A 95 17.81 -16.39 -9.49
C GLY A 95 17.77 -17.35 -8.30
N PHE A 96 16.56 -17.83 -7.94
CA PHE A 96 16.41 -18.85 -6.90
C PHE A 96 17.06 -20.16 -7.29
N ALA A 97 16.83 -20.64 -8.51
CA ALA A 97 17.43 -21.86 -9.03
C ALA A 97 18.97 -21.79 -9.04
N LYS A 98 19.54 -20.65 -9.43
CA LYS A 98 21.00 -20.41 -9.37
C LYS A 98 21.56 -20.41 -7.95
N LYS A 99 20.81 -19.94 -6.93
CA LYS A 99 21.22 -20.05 -5.52
C LYS A 99 21.30 -21.50 -5.08
N VAL A 100 20.30 -22.31 -5.47
CA VAL A 100 20.30 -23.75 -5.20
C VAL A 100 21.49 -24.43 -5.89
N GLU A 101 21.77 -24.13 -7.16
CA GLU A 101 22.89 -24.66 -7.93
C GLU A 101 24.25 -24.35 -7.29
N ARG A 102 24.40 -23.15 -6.70
CA ARG A 102 25.63 -22.69 -6.02
C ARG A 102 25.71 -23.14 -4.56
N HIS A 103 24.75 -23.94 -4.07
CA HIS A 103 24.67 -24.39 -2.68
C HIS A 103 24.65 -23.24 -1.65
N ASP A 104 23.90 -22.17 -1.94
CA ASP A 104 23.70 -21.05 -1.01
C ASP A 104 23.13 -21.58 0.32
N GLU A 105 23.90 -21.44 1.40
CA GLU A 105 23.61 -22.07 2.71
C GLU A 105 22.26 -21.65 3.28
N ASP A 106 21.92 -20.37 3.18
CA ASP A 106 20.65 -19.84 3.68
C ASP A 106 19.46 -20.44 2.90
N THR A 107 19.58 -20.51 1.57
CA THR A 107 18.55 -21.09 0.71
C THR A 107 18.35 -22.58 0.96
N ILE A 108 19.44 -23.36 1.10
CA ILE A 108 19.37 -24.78 1.37
C ILE A 108 18.79 -25.07 2.75
N THR A 109 19.23 -24.32 3.77
CA THR A 109 18.71 -24.42 5.14
C THR A 109 17.22 -24.14 5.19
N LEU A 110 16.76 -23.07 4.53
CA LEU A 110 15.35 -22.69 4.46
C LEU A 110 14.50 -23.80 3.80
N LEU A 111 14.98 -24.39 2.70
CA LEU A 111 14.29 -25.49 2.03
C LEU A 111 14.17 -26.73 2.92
N LYS A 112 15.23 -27.09 3.65
CA LYS A 112 15.24 -28.21 4.60
C LYS A 112 14.29 -27.98 5.77
N GLN A 113 14.26 -26.78 6.33
CA GLN A 113 13.31 -26.39 7.38
C GLN A 113 11.85 -26.54 6.93
N ASN A 114 11.58 -26.34 5.63
CA ASN A 114 10.25 -26.56 5.02
C ASN A 114 10.06 -28.00 4.50
N GLY A 115 10.84 -28.96 4.96
CA GLY A 115 10.64 -30.39 4.68
C GLY A 115 11.14 -30.87 3.33
N CYS A 116 11.89 -30.05 2.58
CA CYS A 116 12.46 -30.48 1.31
C CYS A 116 13.62 -31.46 1.52
N THR A 117 13.58 -32.63 0.84
CA THR A 117 14.67 -33.61 0.82
C THR A 117 15.81 -33.16 -0.08
N ASP A 118 17.04 -33.62 0.15
CA ASP A 118 18.19 -33.30 -0.71
C ASP A 118 17.95 -33.71 -2.19
N ALA A 119 17.26 -34.82 -2.43
CA ALA A 119 16.89 -35.27 -3.77
C ALA A 119 15.92 -34.30 -4.46
N PHE A 120 14.99 -33.69 -3.71
CA PHE A 120 14.06 -32.71 -4.24
C PHE A 120 14.75 -31.35 -4.43
N ILE A 121 15.58 -30.91 -3.48
CA ILE A 121 16.37 -29.67 -3.58
C ILE A 121 17.19 -29.66 -4.89
N LYS A 122 17.79 -30.79 -5.24
CA LYS A 122 18.54 -30.92 -6.50
C LYS A 122 17.69 -30.63 -7.76
N LYS A 123 16.38 -30.88 -7.74
CA LYS A 123 15.48 -30.55 -8.86
C LYS A 123 15.27 -29.03 -8.98
N LEU A 124 15.34 -28.30 -7.88
CA LEU A 124 15.15 -26.85 -7.85
C LEU A 124 16.30 -26.03 -8.46
N THR A 125 17.28 -26.69 -9.06
CA THR A 125 18.24 -26.06 -10.00
C THR A 125 17.59 -25.73 -11.36
N ASP A 126 16.40 -26.31 -11.66
CA ASP A 126 15.57 -25.92 -12.80
C ASP A 126 14.57 -24.83 -12.36
N PRO A 127 14.59 -23.64 -13.00
CA PRO A 127 13.63 -22.58 -12.71
C PRO A 127 12.15 -22.97 -12.87
N ILE A 128 11.83 -23.91 -13.77
CA ILE A 128 10.46 -24.39 -13.95
C ILE A 128 10.01 -25.21 -12.72
N GLU A 129 10.91 -26.03 -12.17
CA GLU A 129 10.62 -26.77 -10.93
C GLU A 129 10.47 -25.83 -9.73
N VAL A 130 11.20 -24.71 -9.69
CA VAL A 130 11.00 -23.65 -8.69
C VAL A 130 9.60 -23.06 -8.79
N VAL A 131 9.15 -22.73 -10.01
CA VAL A 131 7.79 -22.22 -10.24
C VAL A 131 6.73 -23.25 -9.80
N ASN A 132 6.88 -24.51 -10.20
CA ASN A 132 5.95 -25.60 -9.86
C ASN A 132 5.85 -25.77 -8.33
N TYR A 133 6.99 -25.80 -7.64
CA TYR A 133 7.06 -25.99 -6.20
C TYR A 133 6.37 -24.85 -5.46
N PHE A 134 6.78 -23.60 -5.68
CA PHE A 134 6.20 -22.48 -4.95
C PHE A 134 4.75 -22.20 -5.32
N SER A 135 4.34 -22.44 -6.57
CA SER A 135 2.91 -22.36 -6.94
C SER A 135 2.06 -23.33 -6.13
N LYS A 136 2.55 -24.57 -5.92
CA LYS A 136 1.87 -25.55 -5.07
C LYS A 136 1.82 -25.12 -3.60
N VAL A 137 2.94 -24.65 -3.05
CA VAL A 137 3.01 -24.13 -1.66
C VAL A 137 2.02 -22.98 -1.47
N TYR A 138 1.91 -22.04 -2.43
CA TYR A 138 0.99 -20.90 -2.33
C TYR A 138 -0.47 -21.34 -2.33
N VAL A 139 -0.82 -22.33 -3.14
CA VAL A 139 -2.19 -22.86 -3.19
C VAL A 139 -2.52 -23.66 -1.93
N ASP A 140 -1.69 -24.65 -1.60
CA ASP A 140 -2.06 -25.66 -0.60
C ASP A 140 -1.78 -25.17 0.84
N ASP A 141 -0.59 -24.56 1.08
CA ASP A 141 -0.15 -24.18 2.42
C ASP A 141 -0.60 -22.77 2.84
N TYR A 142 -0.96 -21.89 1.86
CA TYR A 142 -1.35 -20.51 2.16
C TYR A 142 -2.81 -20.24 1.81
N TRP A 143 -3.20 -20.29 0.55
CA TRP A 143 -4.54 -19.84 0.14
C TRP A 143 -5.66 -20.76 0.63
N LYS A 144 -5.50 -22.07 0.45
CA LYS A 144 -6.46 -23.03 0.99
C LYS A 144 -6.44 -23.05 2.51
N ARG A 145 -5.25 -22.94 3.14
CA ARG A 145 -5.11 -22.89 4.61
C ARG A 145 -5.78 -21.66 5.22
N PHE A 146 -5.83 -20.53 4.48
CA PHE A 146 -6.58 -19.34 4.86
C PHE A 146 -8.08 -19.42 4.51
N GLY A 147 -8.51 -20.50 3.90
CA GLY A 147 -9.89 -20.71 3.49
C GLY A 147 -10.34 -19.74 2.40
N PHE A 148 -9.43 -19.19 1.58
CA PHE A 148 -9.81 -18.29 0.50
C PHE A 148 -10.63 -19.03 -0.56
N LEU A 149 -11.83 -18.52 -0.86
CA LEU A 149 -12.72 -19.08 -1.87
C LEU A 149 -12.31 -18.63 -3.29
N ILE A 150 -11.04 -18.87 -3.62
CA ILE A 150 -10.49 -18.68 -4.96
C ILE A 150 -11.03 -19.76 -5.88
N ASP A 151 -11.40 -19.41 -7.11
CA ASP A 151 -11.73 -20.39 -8.16
C ASP A 151 -10.45 -21.05 -8.67
N TYR A 152 -10.02 -22.12 -8.00
CA TYR A 152 -8.81 -22.87 -8.33
C TYR A 152 -8.89 -23.60 -9.68
N THR A 153 -10.05 -23.68 -10.31
CA THR A 153 -10.17 -24.22 -11.68
C THR A 153 -9.57 -23.30 -12.73
N ARG A 154 -9.32 -22.02 -12.36
CA ARG A 154 -8.80 -20.96 -13.21
C ARG A 154 -7.35 -20.57 -12.90
N LEU A 155 -6.63 -21.41 -12.15
CA LEU A 155 -5.21 -21.18 -11.89
C LEU A 155 -4.42 -21.08 -13.21
N MET A 156 -3.54 -20.11 -13.28
CA MET A 156 -2.65 -19.94 -14.43
C MET A 156 -1.28 -19.41 -14.00
N ASN A 157 -0.29 -19.53 -14.84
CA ASN A 157 0.99 -18.85 -14.70
C ASN A 157 1.39 -18.19 -16.02
N THR A 158 2.25 -17.19 -15.93
CA THR A 158 2.65 -16.36 -17.07
C THR A 158 3.61 -17.06 -18.05
N ILE A 159 4.08 -18.28 -17.76
CA ILE A 159 4.96 -19.06 -18.62
C ILE A 159 4.25 -20.23 -19.32
N SER A 160 2.94 -20.40 -19.10
CA SER A 160 2.16 -21.43 -19.80
C SER A 160 1.98 -21.10 -21.29
N ASP A 161 1.94 -22.14 -22.13
CA ASP A 161 1.93 -21.96 -23.60
C ASP A 161 0.73 -21.15 -24.09
N GLY A 162 -0.47 -21.36 -23.53
CA GLY A 162 -1.64 -20.58 -23.89
C GLY A 162 -1.52 -19.10 -23.50
N TYR A 163 -0.92 -18.83 -22.33
CA TYR A 163 -0.65 -17.46 -21.90
C TYR A 163 0.37 -16.77 -22.80
N LYS A 164 1.44 -17.50 -23.22
CA LYS A 164 2.41 -16.96 -24.17
C LYS A 164 1.75 -16.53 -25.48
N LYS A 165 0.79 -17.33 -26.00
CA LYS A 165 0.01 -16.97 -27.18
C LYS A 165 -0.81 -15.70 -26.98
N PHE A 166 -1.46 -15.58 -25.82
CA PHE A 166 -2.21 -14.39 -25.46
C PHE A 166 -1.33 -13.13 -25.41
N ILE A 167 -0.14 -13.23 -24.84
CA ILE A 167 0.79 -12.09 -24.77
C ILE A 167 1.39 -11.75 -26.15
N GLN A 168 1.64 -12.75 -27.00
CA GLN A 168 2.05 -12.49 -28.39
C GLN A 168 0.95 -11.71 -29.13
N TRP A 169 -0.33 -12.11 -29.01
CA TRP A 169 -1.46 -11.38 -29.54
C TRP A 169 -1.53 -9.94 -29.00
N GLN A 170 -1.33 -9.71 -27.70
CA GLN A 170 -1.27 -8.37 -27.10
C GLN A 170 -0.24 -7.49 -27.81
N PHE A 171 0.96 -8.03 -28.08
CA PHE A 171 2.02 -7.29 -28.76
C PHE A 171 1.72 -7.08 -30.24
N HIS A 172 1.02 -7.98 -30.93
CA HIS A 172 0.53 -7.73 -32.28
C HIS A 172 -0.43 -6.55 -32.29
N LYS A 173 -1.36 -6.47 -31.33
CA LYS A 173 -2.29 -5.33 -31.22
C LYS A 173 -1.60 -4.00 -30.91
N LEU A 174 -0.59 -3.99 -30.02
CA LEU A 174 0.22 -2.79 -29.78
C LEU A 174 0.97 -2.33 -31.04
N HIS A 175 1.46 -3.27 -31.85
CA HIS A 175 2.12 -2.97 -33.12
C HIS A 175 1.15 -2.41 -34.16
N GLU A 176 -0.02 -3.03 -34.34
CA GLU A 176 -1.08 -2.56 -35.24
C GLU A 176 -1.50 -1.11 -34.91
N LYS A 177 -1.45 -0.73 -33.64
CA LYS A 177 -1.77 0.62 -33.16
C LYS A 177 -0.59 1.59 -33.16
N ASN A 178 0.56 1.20 -33.72
CA ASN A 178 1.79 2.00 -33.75
C ASN A 178 2.30 2.41 -32.35
N LEU A 179 2.01 1.62 -31.33
CA LEU A 179 2.46 1.83 -29.96
C LEU A 179 3.78 1.11 -29.62
N LEU A 180 4.40 0.44 -30.59
CA LEU A 180 5.76 -0.11 -30.47
C LEU A 180 6.75 0.73 -31.26
N THR A 181 7.94 0.97 -30.68
CA THR A 181 9.03 1.69 -31.33
C THR A 181 10.37 1.04 -30.98
N GLN A 182 11.34 1.21 -31.87
CA GLN A 182 12.70 0.71 -31.66
C GLN A 182 13.68 1.89 -31.60
N LYS A 183 14.53 1.92 -30.57
CA LYS A 183 15.56 2.96 -30.40
C LYS A 183 16.70 2.47 -29.51
N PRO A 184 17.91 3.05 -29.60
CA PRO A 184 18.99 2.76 -28.67
C PRO A 184 18.60 3.07 -27.23
N HIS A 185 19.06 2.24 -26.31
CA HIS A 185 18.75 2.38 -24.89
C HIS A 185 19.92 1.98 -24.00
N PHE A 186 20.21 2.79 -22.99
CA PHE A 186 21.14 2.46 -21.93
C PHE A 186 20.36 1.75 -20.80
N ALA A 187 20.63 0.48 -20.61
CA ALA A 187 19.92 -0.34 -19.63
C ALA A 187 20.86 -0.84 -18.53
N PRO A 188 20.35 -1.01 -17.29
CA PRO A 188 21.01 -1.82 -16.28
C PRO A 188 21.27 -3.23 -16.83
N TYR A 189 22.48 -3.73 -16.67
CA TYR A 189 22.91 -4.99 -17.25
C TYR A 189 23.80 -5.76 -16.27
N CYS A 190 23.41 -6.97 -15.96
CA CYS A 190 24.26 -7.91 -15.25
C CYS A 190 25.08 -8.72 -16.28
N PRO A 191 26.43 -8.74 -16.20
CA PRO A 191 27.24 -9.52 -17.14
C PRO A 191 26.87 -11.00 -17.21
N ASN A 192 26.35 -11.56 -16.12
CA ASN A 192 25.95 -12.97 -16.03
C ASN A 192 24.48 -13.24 -16.38
N CYS A 193 23.56 -12.31 -16.00
CA CYS A 193 22.12 -12.52 -16.17
C CYS A 193 21.51 -11.80 -17.37
N GLY A 194 22.21 -10.81 -17.95
CA GLY A 194 21.67 -9.94 -18.98
C GLY A 194 21.04 -8.67 -18.41
N PRO A 195 20.15 -7.97 -19.17
CA PRO A 195 19.47 -6.78 -18.69
C PRO A 195 18.64 -7.09 -17.43
N VAL A 196 18.70 -6.19 -16.43
CA VAL A 196 18.02 -6.32 -15.14
C VAL A 196 17.29 -5.01 -14.81
N ALA A 197 16.27 -5.05 -13.94
CA ALA A 197 15.70 -3.84 -13.35
C ALA A 197 16.45 -3.47 -12.06
N VAL A 198 16.62 -2.17 -11.80
CA VAL A 198 17.19 -1.69 -10.54
C VAL A 198 16.06 -1.51 -9.54
N ASP A 199 15.54 -2.63 -9.07
CA ASP A 199 14.52 -2.69 -8.03
C ASP A 199 14.77 -3.89 -7.11
N LYS A 200 14.07 -3.92 -5.95
CA LYS A 200 14.25 -4.97 -4.94
C LYS A 200 13.82 -6.37 -5.41
N SER A 201 13.15 -6.49 -6.56
CA SER A 201 12.74 -7.77 -7.11
C SER A 201 13.84 -8.46 -7.91
N GLU A 202 14.73 -7.69 -8.52
CA GLU A 202 15.81 -8.19 -9.42
C GLU A 202 17.22 -7.90 -8.91
N THR A 203 17.43 -6.83 -8.14
CA THR A 203 18.76 -6.41 -7.66
C THR A 203 18.77 -6.07 -6.17
N ASP A 204 19.95 -6.16 -5.56
CA ASP A 204 20.24 -5.63 -4.23
C ASP A 204 21.02 -4.31 -4.39
N VAL A 205 20.42 -3.20 -3.98
CA VAL A 205 21.10 -1.91 -3.92
C VAL A 205 21.91 -1.85 -2.63
N ALA A 206 23.20 -1.54 -2.70
CA ALA A 206 24.17 -1.69 -1.61
C ALA A 206 23.80 -0.96 -0.31
N GLN A 207 22.97 0.08 -0.34
CA GLN A 207 22.56 0.84 0.86
C GLN A 207 21.04 0.97 1.02
N GLY A 208 20.26 0.16 0.35
CA GLY A 208 18.80 0.14 0.48
C GLY A 208 18.07 1.32 -0.18
N GLY A 209 18.80 2.14 -0.94
CA GLY A 209 18.27 3.24 -1.76
C GLY A 209 17.78 2.79 -3.15
N SER A 210 17.38 3.73 -3.96
CA SER A 210 17.15 3.58 -5.40
C SER A 210 18.36 4.15 -6.12
N ALA A 211 19.23 3.30 -6.69
CA ALA A 211 20.36 3.77 -7.48
C ALA A 211 19.84 4.45 -8.75
N GLU A 212 20.26 5.69 -8.97
CA GLU A 212 19.95 6.44 -10.17
C GLU A 212 21.02 6.24 -11.23
N ILE A 213 20.64 6.35 -12.51
CA ILE A 213 21.60 6.36 -13.62
C ILE A 213 22.08 7.80 -13.82
N LEU A 214 23.33 8.04 -13.46
CA LEU A 214 24.01 9.32 -13.70
C LEU A 214 24.55 9.37 -15.12
N GLU A 215 24.39 10.51 -15.79
CA GLU A 215 24.98 10.77 -17.09
C GLU A 215 26.18 11.73 -16.91
N PHE A 216 27.36 11.18 -16.99
CA PHE A 216 28.62 11.95 -16.95
C PHE A 216 28.98 12.53 -18.32
N THR A 217 29.38 13.79 -18.36
CA THR A 217 30.10 14.35 -19.47
C THR A 217 31.58 14.03 -19.28
N VAL A 218 32.15 13.23 -20.16
CA VAL A 218 33.59 12.86 -20.17
C VAL A 218 34.36 13.85 -21.02
N LEU A 219 35.09 14.72 -20.38
CA LEU A 219 35.91 15.75 -21.01
C LEU A 219 37.23 15.16 -21.43
N LYS A 220 37.71 15.50 -22.62
CA LYS A 220 38.93 14.96 -23.26
C LYS A 220 40.10 15.90 -23.03
N PHE A 221 40.80 15.74 -21.91
CA PHE A 221 42.07 16.47 -21.67
C PHE A 221 43.18 15.81 -22.50
N THR A 222 44.00 16.60 -23.22
CA THR A 222 44.98 16.07 -24.16
C THR A 222 46.40 16.26 -23.63
N LEU A 223 47.16 15.18 -23.52
CA LEU A 223 48.58 15.20 -23.22
C LEU A 223 49.38 15.75 -24.42
N MET A 224 50.68 16.11 -24.23
CA MET A 224 51.51 16.66 -25.28
C MET A 224 51.77 15.72 -26.45
N ASP A 225 51.63 14.42 -26.24
CA ASP A 225 51.72 13.35 -27.25
C ASP A 225 50.43 13.06 -28.00
N GLY A 226 49.38 13.79 -27.72
CA GLY A 226 48.03 13.60 -28.29
C GLY A 226 47.19 12.57 -27.62
N THR A 227 47.68 11.90 -26.57
CA THR A 227 46.91 10.93 -25.78
C THR A 227 45.87 11.65 -24.91
N ILE A 228 44.67 11.09 -24.80
CA ILE A 228 43.57 11.67 -24.03
C ILE A 228 43.61 11.15 -22.60
N LEU A 229 43.55 12.06 -21.64
CA LEU A 229 43.34 11.82 -20.22
C LEU A 229 41.90 12.22 -19.90
N PRO A 230 40.93 11.28 -19.88
CA PRO A 230 39.51 11.60 -19.75
C PRO A 230 39.12 11.91 -18.31
N ALA A 231 38.36 12.97 -18.07
CA ALA A 231 37.78 13.26 -16.78
C ALA A 231 36.25 13.38 -16.88
N ALA A 232 35.54 12.67 -16.04
CA ALA A 232 34.10 12.66 -16.03
C ALA A 232 33.55 13.69 -15.04
N THR A 233 32.51 14.44 -15.44
CA THR A 233 31.84 15.42 -14.58
C THR A 233 30.32 15.43 -14.78
N LEU A 234 29.61 15.75 -13.72
CA LEU A 234 28.17 16.06 -13.76
C LEU A 234 27.93 17.56 -14.01
N ARG A 235 29.00 18.36 -14.02
CA ARG A 235 28.97 19.82 -14.14
C ARG A 235 29.90 20.31 -15.28
N PRO A 236 29.59 20.05 -16.54
CA PRO A 236 30.44 20.40 -17.68
C PRO A 236 30.73 21.92 -17.79
N GLU A 237 29.84 22.74 -17.26
CA GLU A 237 30.04 24.20 -17.22
C GLU A 237 31.25 24.62 -16.38
N THR A 238 31.73 23.76 -15.49
CA THR A 238 32.90 24.09 -14.64
C THR A 238 34.26 23.92 -15.37
N ILE A 239 34.28 23.46 -16.61
CA ILE A 239 35.48 23.29 -17.41
C ILE A 239 36.34 24.57 -17.46
N PHE A 240 35.70 25.72 -17.47
CA PHE A 240 36.38 27.03 -17.52
C PHE A 240 37.22 27.36 -16.27
N GLY A 241 36.91 26.70 -15.14
CA GLY A 241 37.55 26.86 -13.83
C GLY A 241 38.56 25.77 -13.48
N VAL A 242 38.87 24.86 -14.41
CA VAL A 242 39.82 23.76 -14.16
C VAL A 242 41.24 24.32 -13.96
N THR A 243 41.92 23.89 -12.89
CA THR A 243 43.28 24.35 -12.53
C THR A 243 44.32 23.24 -12.58
N ASN A 244 43.94 21.99 -12.39
CA ASN A 244 44.80 20.81 -12.41
C ASN A 244 43.97 19.55 -12.61
N MET A 245 44.68 18.44 -12.84
CA MET A 245 44.10 17.11 -12.84
C MET A 245 44.61 16.29 -11.66
N TRP A 246 43.79 15.37 -11.13
CA TRP A 246 44.17 14.44 -10.08
C TRP A 246 44.22 13.01 -10.64
N VAL A 247 45.33 12.33 -10.39
CA VAL A 247 45.51 10.88 -10.65
C VAL A 247 46.00 10.18 -9.39
N ASN A 248 45.58 8.97 -9.20
CA ASN A 248 46.02 8.17 -8.05
C ASN A 248 47.41 7.58 -8.34
N PRO A 249 48.45 7.93 -7.59
CA PRO A 249 49.83 7.47 -7.86
C PRO A 249 50.04 5.98 -7.79
N THR A 250 49.17 5.25 -7.06
CA THR A 250 49.28 3.81 -6.85
C THR A 250 48.52 2.98 -7.88
N VAL A 251 47.62 3.62 -8.65
CA VAL A 251 46.81 2.93 -9.65
C VAL A 251 47.58 2.70 -10.93
N GLU A 252 47.44 1.56 -11.53
CA GLU A 252 47.88 1.25 -12.88
C GLU A 252 46.77 1.53 -13.87
N TYR A 253 46.98 2.60 -14.68
CA TYR A 253 46.05 3.00 -15.73
C TYR A 253 46.32 2.24 -17.01
N HIS A 254 45.26 1.90 -17.72
CA HIS A 254 45.31 1.19 -19.00
C HIS A 254 45.25 2.16 -20.16
N ILE A 255 46.00 1.82 -21.22
CA ILE A 255 45.95 2.54 -22.50
C ILE A 255 45.00 1.75 -23.42
N ALA A 256 44.04 2.43 -24.04
CA ALA A 256 43.08 1.82 -24.95
C ALA A 256 42.76 2.73 -26.14
N LYS A 257 42.38 2.12 -27.26
CA LYS A 257 41.75 2.85 -28.38
C LYS A 257 40.24 2.85 -28.19
N ILE A 258 39.69 4.06 -28.13
CA ILE A 258 38.26 4.29 -28.03
C ILE A 258 37.84 5.18 -29.19
N ASN A 259 37.03 4.66 -30.12
CA ASN A 259 36.59 5.37 -31.31
C ASN A 259 37.78 6.04 -32.10
N ASN A 260 38.88 5.32 -32.27
CA ASN A 260 40.11 5.78 -32.94
C ASN A 260 40.99 6.79 -32.15
N GLU A 261 40.63 7.18 -30.96
CA GLU A 261 41.45 7.99 -30.04
C GLU A 261 42.18 7.11 -29.03
N THR A 262 43.36 7.50 -28.59
CA THR A 262 44.13 6.80 -27.55
C THR A 262 43.81 7.41 -26.20
N TRP A 263 43.30 6.63 -25.28
CA TRP A 263 42.87 7.07 -23.93
C TRP A 263 43.72 6.40 -22.85
N ILE A 264 43.92 7.10 -21.75
CA ILE A 264 44.45 6.57 -20.49
C ILE A 264 43.32 6.62 -19.45
N CYS A 265 42.89 5.49 -18.96
CA CYS A 265 41.84 5.44 -17.94
C CYS A 265 42.03 4.22 -17.02
N SER A 266 41.26 4.17 -15.91
CA SER A 266 41.31 3.01 -15.03
C SER A 266 40.80 1.72 -15.72
N LYS A 267 41.24 0.55 -15.23
CA LYS A 267 40.75 -0.74 -15.72
C LYS A 267 39.20 -0.84 -15.63
N GLU A 268 38.66 -0.36 -14.55
CA GLU A 268 37.22 -0.34 -14.26
C GLU A 268 36.47 0.58 -15.23
N CYS A 269 37.01 1.74 -15.54
CA CYS A 269 36.50 2.63 -16.59
C CYS A 269 36.47 1.95 -17.94
N LEU A 270 37.56 1.31 -18.33
CA LEU A 270 37.65 0.60 -19.60
C LEU A 270 36.59 -0.49 -19.72
N GLN A 271 36.39 -1.24 -18.65
CA GLN A 271 35.34 -2.25 -18.59
C GLN A 271 33.96 -1.62 -18.76
N LYS A 272 33.63 -0.53 -18.08
CA LYS A 272 32.36 0.20 -18.23
C LYS A 272 32.17 0.72 -19.67
N LEU A 273 33.18 1.31 -20.26
CA LEU A 273 33.13 1.82 -21.63
C LEU A 273 32.91 0.70 -22.64
N SER A 274 33.45 -0.51 -22.43
CA SER A 274 33.23 -1.65 -23.31
C SER A 274 31.77 -2.11 -23.39
N TYR A 275 30.93 -1.75 -22.39
CA TYR A 275 29.49 -1.99 -22.43
C TYR A 275 28.70 -0.83 -23.09
N GLN A 276 29.31 0.35 -23.26
CA GLN A 276 28.62 1.55 -23.71
C GLN A 276 29.07 2.04 -25.10
N TYR A 277 30.22 1.58 -25.59
CA TYR A 277 30.80 1.94 -26.87
C TYR A 277 31.11 0.70 -27.70
N ASP A 278 30.91 0.79 -29.01
CA ASP A 278 31.13 -0.34 -29.93
C ASP A 278 32.62 -0.63 -30.20
N ASN A 279 33.46 0.44 -30.19
CA ASN A 279 34.88 0.36 -30.55
C ASN A 279 35.77 0.67 -29.35
N VAL A 280 35.89 -0.26 -28.43
CA VAL A 280 36.82 -0.20 -27.29
C VAL A 280 37.85 -1.30 -27.43
N GLN A 281 39.11 -0.97 -27.71
CA GLN A 281 40.20 -1.92 -27.88
C GLN A 281 41.28 -1.66 -26.82
N PRO A 282 41.38 -2.49 -25.78
CA PRO A 282 42.50 -2.43 -24.83
C PRO A 282 43.84 -2.63 -25.55
N LEU A 283 44.78 -1.78 -25.25
CA LEU A 283 46.19 -2.03 -25.62
C LEU A 283 46.86 -2.76 -24.44
N HIS A 284 47.88 -3.54 -24.72
CA HIS A 284 48.61 -4.28 -23.67
C HIS A 284 49.53 -3.38 -22.82
N GLU A 285 49.51 -2.07 -23.07
CA GLU A 285 50.34 -1.08 -22.39
C GLU A 285 49.56 -0.50 -21.21
N THR A 286 50.29 -0.32 -20.09
CA THR A 286 49.80 0.35 -18.88
C THR A 286 50.77 1.45 -18.46
N ILE A 287 50.27 2.42 -17.70
CA ILE A 287 51.05 3.51 -17.11
C ILE A 287 50.69 3.66 -15.64
N LYS A 288 51.68 3.70 -14.74
CA LYS A 288 51.43 3.98 -13.34
C LYS A 288 51.07 5.44 -13.13
N GLY A 289 50.09 5.71 -12.24
CA GLY A 289 49.70 7.09 -11.97
C GLY A 289 50.86 7.99 -11.55
N LYS A 290 51.82 7.45 -10.79
CA LYS A 290 53.04 8.18 -10.44
C LYS A 290 53.85 8.69 -11.65
N ASP A 291 53.76 8.02 -12.80
CA ASP A 291 54.49 8.37 -14.02
C ASP A 291 53.73 9.42 -14.88
N LEU A 292 52.50 9.73 -14.50
CA LEU A 292 51.70 10.83 -15.04
C LEU A 292 51.87 12.13 -14.25
N ILE A 293 52.21 12.02 -12.97
CA ILE A 293 52.38 13.19 -12.09
C ILE A 293 53.54 14.06 -12.58
N GLY A 294 53.34 15.38 -12.58
CA GLY A 294 54.29 16.38 -13.07
C GLY A 294 54.23 16.62 -14.57
N LYS A 295 53.49 15.81 -15.35
CA LYS A 295 53.14 16.13 -16.73
C LYS A 295 52.03 17.20 -16.77
N THR A 296 51.86 17.81 -17.94
CA THR A 296 50.75 18.75 -18.22
C THR A 296 49.81 18.17 -19.25
N CYS A 297 48.58 18.63 -19.21
CA CYS A 297 47.57 18.36 -20.22
C CYS A 297 46.81 19.64 -20.57
N VAL A 298 46.20 19.63 -21.75
CA VAL A 298 45.42 20.76 -22.26
C VAL A 298 43.97 20.60 -21.94
N VAL A 299 43.40 21.63 -21.29
CA VAL A 299 41.96 21.69 -21.00
C VAL A 299 41.20 21.91 -22.31
N PRO A 300 40.24 21.03 -22.67
CA PRO A 300 39.42 21.21 -23.87
C PRO A 300 38.64 22.55 -23.82
N GLU A 301 38.28 23.09 -24.98
CA GLU A 301 37.58 24.36 -25.22
C GLU A 301 38.43 25.61 -24.94
N ILE A 302 39.20 25.68 -23.86
CA ILE A 302 39.92 26.88 -23.45
C ILE A 302 41.41 26.80 -23.75
N ASN A 303 41.91 25.65 -24.18
CA ASN A 303 43.32 25.42 -24.56
C ASN A 303 44.31 25.82 -23.47
N ARG A 304 43.96 25.73 -22.19
CA ARG A 304 44.84 26.01 -21.05
C ARG A 304 45.63 24.76 -20.69
N GLU A 305 46.94 24.91 -20.53
CA GLU A 305 47.75 23.85 -19.95
C GLU A 305 47.57 23.83 -18.41
N VAL A 306 47.40 22.63 -17.86
CA VAL A 306 47.23 22.40 -16.41
C VAL A 306 48.07 21.20 -15.98
N PRO A 307 48.66 21.23 -14.75
CA PRO A 307 49.46 20.13 -14.24
C PRO A 307 48.62 18.94 -13.79
N ILE A 308 49.24 17.76 -13.83
CA ILE A 308 48.71 16.53 -13.26
C ILE A 308 49.34 16.32 -11.90
N LEU A 309 48.50 16.23 -10.85
CA LEU A 309 48.91 16.11 -9.46
C LEU A 309 48.53 14.76 -8.86
N ALA A 310 49.16 14.39 -7.76
CA ALA A 310 48.87 13.21 -6.99
C ALA A 310 47.60 13.38 -6.18
N GLY A 311 46.60 12.53 -6.40
CA GLY A 311 45.36 12.49 -5.65
C GLY A 311 44.99 11.04 -5.26
N VAL A 312 45.34 10.62 -4.04
CA VAL A 312 45.02 9.25 -3.56
C VAL A 312 43.52 8.98 -3.51
N PHE A 313 42.73 10.04 -3.39
CA PHE A 313 41.27 9.97 -3.39
C PHE A 313 40.66 9.73 -4.78
N ALA A 314 41.43 9.83 -5.86
CA ALA A 314 40.93 9.48 -7.19
C ALA A 314 40.71 7.95 -7.26
N ASP A 315 39.42 7.55 -7.03
CA ASP A 315 39.00 6.15 -6.98
C ASP A 315 38.92 5.56 -8.40
N PRO A 316 39.71 4.53 -8.73
CA PRO A 316 39.72 3.92 -10.06
C PRO A 316 38.38 3.28 -10.42
N SER A 317 37.54 2.93 -9.41
CA SER A 317 36.24 2.32 -9.62
C SER A 317 35.13 3.32 -10.00
N VAL A 318 35.36 4.62 -9.77
CA VAL A 318 34.36 5.68 -10.04
C VAL A 318 34.69 6.38 -11.35
N ALA A 319 33.72 6.48 -12.22
CA ALA A 319 33.79 7.17 -13.52
C ALA A 319 35.01 6.76 -14.32
N THR A 320 35.94 7.71 -14.63
CA THR A 320 37.15 7.45 -15.40
C THR A 320 38.36 7.07 -14.54
N GLY A 321 38.24 7.18 -13.21
CA GLY A 321 39.40 7.04 -12.29
C GLY A 321 40.36 8.22 -12.31
N ILE A 322 39.97 9.31 -12.99
CA ILE A 322 40.78 10.56 -13.15
C ILE A 322 39.84 11.73 -12.87
N VAL A 323 40.27 12.67 -12.06
CA VAL A 323 39.42 13.79 -11.61
C VAL A 323 39.98 15.13 -12.11
N MET A 324 39.12 15.95 -12.72
CA MET A 324 39.45 17.34 -12.99
C MET A 324 39.21 18.19 -11.74
N SER A 325 40.07 19.17 -11.47
CA SER A 325 40.02 20.01 -10.28
C SER A 325 39.47 21.40 -10.58
N VAL A 326 38.40 21.75 -9.80
CA VAL A 326 37.80 23.11 -9.86
C VAL A 326 37.70 23.72 -8.46
N PRO A 327 38.84 24.05 -7.82
CA PRO A 327 38.94 24.35 -6.39
C PRO A 327 38.19 25.60 -5.94
N ALA A 328 37.72 26.46 -6.85
CA ALA A 328 36.85 27.58 -6.49
C ALA A 328 35.39 27.14 -6.23
N HIS A 329 34.96 26.01 -6.79
CA HIS A 329 33.56 25.56 -6.83
C HIS A 329 33.31 24.18 -6.23
N ALA A 330 34.38 23.39 -5.95
CA ALA A 330 34.30 22.06 -5.36
C ALA A 330 35.09 22.01 -4.04
N PRO A 331 34.42 21.89 -2.88
CA PRO A 331 35.09 21.82 -1.57
C PRO A 331 36.12 20.69 -1.45
N TYR A 332 35.87 19.52 -2.04
CA TYR A 332 36.83 18.42 -2.09
C TYR A 332 38.10 18.82 -2.83
N ASP A 333 37.98 19.48 -3.97
CA ASP A 333 39.13 19.95 -4.78
C ASP A 333 39.91 21.04 -4.05
N TRP A 334 39.21 21.93 -3.33
CA TRP A 334 39.89 22.98 -2.54
C TRP A 334 40.73 22.37 -1.43
N ILE A 335 40.20 21.45 -0.64
CA ILE A 335 40.96 20.83 0.45
C ILE A 335 42.11 19.97 -0.10
N ALA A 336 41.86 19.22 -1.19
CA ALA A 336 42.91 18.46 -1.86
C ALA A 336 44.07 19.35 -2.33
N LEU A 337 43.76 20.53 -2.89
CA LEU A 337 44.76 21.48 -3.31
C LEU A 337 45.56 22.07 -2.13
N VAL A 338 44.88 22.39 -1.00
CA VAL A 338 45.53 22.85 0.21
C VAL A 338 46.50 21.80 0.79
N GLU A 339 46.08 20.55 0.84
CA GLU A 339 46.89 19.43 1.37
C GLU A 339 48.09 19.13 0.45
N SER A 340 47.96 19.31 -0.87
CA SER A 340 49.05 19.10 -1.84
C SER A 340 50.17 20.11 -1.70
N LYS A 341 49.92 21.27 -1.05
CA LYS A 341 50.85 22.41 -0.88
C LYS A 341 51.27 23.05 -2.18
N GLU A 342 50.65 22.72 -3.31
CA GLU A 342 50.90 23.36 -4.59
C GLU A 342 50.35 24.79 -4.62
N LYS A 343 51.14 25.70 -5.20
CA LYS A 343 50.75 27.11 -5.32
C LYS A 343 49.93 27.35 -6.59
N ILE A 344 48.75 26.79 -6.66
CA ILE A 344 47.82 26.96 -7.78
C ILE A 344 46.66 27.85 -7.33
N GLU A 345 46.38 28.89 -8.09
CA GLU A 345 45.31 29.83 -7.81
C GLU A 345 43.98 29.28 -8.29
N ALA A 346 42.95 29.29 -7.39
CA ALA A 346 41.60 28.86 -7.72
C ALA A 346 40.93 29.87 -8.66
N ILE A 347 40.27 29.39 -9.71
CA ILE A 347 39.61 30.22 -10.71
C ILE A 347 38.11 30.22 -10.51
N LYS A 348 37.59 31.34 -10.03
CA LYS A 348 36.16 31.58 -9.93
C LYS A 348 35.54 31.81 -11.31
N ILE A 349 34.47 31.06 -11.64
CA ILE A 349 33.73 31.15 -12.89
C ILE A 349 32.22 31.32 -12.69
N ILE A 350 31.72 31.13 -11.48
CA ILE A 350 30.32 31.30 -11.14
C ILE A 350 30.19 32.41 -10.09
N ASP A 351 29.39 33.41 -10.40
CA ASP A 351 29.04 34.47 -9.46
C ASP A 351 27.76 34.03 -8.72
N VAL A 352 27.88 33.96 -7.39
CA VAL A 352 26.81 33.47 -6.49
C VAL A 352 26.60 34.49 -5.37
N LYS A 353 25.36 34.81 -5.11
CA LYS A 353 25.01 35.73 -4.00
C LYS A 353 25.36 35.08 -2.66
N GLY A 354 26.14 35.79 -1.85
CA GLY A 354 26.55 35.36 -0.51
C GLY A 354 27.85 34.55 -0.46
N PHE A 355 28.57 34.44 -1.58
CA PHE A 355 29.97 33.97 -1.62
C PHE A 355 30.88 35.00 -2.30
N GLY A 356 32.12 35.08 -1.83
CA GLY A 356 33.16 35.94 -2.37
C GLY A 356 33.89 35.32 -3.57
N ASN A 357 35.25 35.40 -3.55
CA ASN A 357 36.07 34.95 -4.67
C ASN A 357 36.33 33.43 -4.74
N ASN A 358 36.09 32.71 -3.65
CA ASN A 358 36.28 31.26 -3.62
C ASN A 358 35.15 30.60 -2.77
N PRO A 359 34.01 30.32 -3.39
CA PRO A 359 32.87 29.70 -2.70
C PRO A 359 33.22 28.40 -1.96
N ALA A 360 34.06 27.55 -2.54
CA ALA A 360 34.45 26.26 -1.95
C ALA A 360 35.31 26.49 -0.69
N LYS A 361 36.29 27.42 -0.75
CA LYS A 361 37.10 27.80 0.42
C LYS A 361 36.22 28.35 1.52
N GLU A 362 35.32 29.28 1.23
CA GLU A 362 34.45 29.93 2.21
C GLU A 362 33.52 28.94 2.89
N ALA A 363 32.99 27.97 2.16
CA ALA A 363 32.17 26.88 2.73
C ALA A 363 33.00 25.97 3.66
N CYS A 364 34.25 25.63 3.23
CA CYS A 364 35.15 24.83 4.07
C CYS A 364 35.56 25.59 5.34
N ASP A 365 35.84 26.88 5.23
CA ASP A 365 36.19 27.72 6.37
C ASP A 365 35.00 27.84 7.37
N GLN A 366 33.79 28.00 6.86
CA GLN A 366 32.56 28.06 7.66
C GLN A 366 32.35 26.77 8.49
N LEU A 367 32.63 25.61 7.90
CA LEU A 367 32.46 24.29 8.56
C LEU A 367 33.77 23.83 9.23
N GLN A 368 34.83 24.68 9.24
CA GLN A 368 36.14 24.42 9.85
C GLN A 368 36.78 23.11 9.36
N ILE A 369 36.69 22.83 8.04
CA ILE A 369 37.23 21.65 7.40
C ILE A 369 38.74 21.87 7.11
N LYS A 370 39.57 20.94 7.58
CA LYS A 370 41.03 21.00 7.41
C LYS A 370 41.62 19.83 6.65
N SER A 371 40.87 18.77 6.46
CA SER A 371 41.39 17.56 5.82
C SER A 371 40.35 16.84 4.99
N GLN A 372 40.75 16.13 3.95
CA GLN A 372 39.92 15.27 3.11
C GLN A 372 39.28 14.09 3.88
N ILE A 373 39.76 13.77 5.09
CA ILE A 373 39.23 12.72 5.98
C ILE A 373 37.85 13.12 6.56
N GLU A 374 37.56 14.44 6.64
CA GLU A 374 36.29 14.96 7.17
C GLU A 374 35.16 14.89 6.13
N THR A 375 34.90 13.68 5.62
CA THR A 375 33.99 13.43 4.49
C THR A 375 32.55 13.90 4.73
N GLU A 376 32.01 13.75 5.95
CA GLU A 376 30.66 14.22 6.28
C GLU A 376 30.53 15.74 6.12
N LYS A 377 31.49 16.50 6.67
CA LYS A 377 31.51 17.95 6.54
C LYS A 377 31.79 18.41 5.11
N LEU A 378 32.64 17.68 4.38
CA LEU A 378 32.91 17.97 2.96
C LEU A 378 31.65 17.76 2.12
N ASN A 379 30.84 16.74 2.41
CA ASN A 379 29.57 16.54 1.75
C ASN A 379 28.61 17.70 2.04
N GLU A 380 28.52 18.14 3.31
CA GLU A 380 27.72 19.30 3.69
C GLU A 380 28.18 20.59 3.00
N ALA A 381 29.47 20.85 2.96
CA ALA A 381 30.07 21.99 2.24
C ALA A 381 29.73 21.93 0.74
N THR A 382 29.84 20.74 0.14
CA THR A 382 29.54 20.52 -1.28
C THR A 382 28.07 20.78 -1.59
N GLU A 383 27.18 20.26 -0.76
CA GLU A 383 25.72 20.52 -0.91
C GLU A 383 25.41 22.02 -0.79
N LEU A 384 26.01 22.70 0.20
CA LEU A 384 25.86 24.14 0.40
C LEU A 384 26.27 24.95 -0.83
N VAL A 385 27.45 24.68 -1.39
CA VAL A 385 27.96 25.39 -2.54
C VAL A 385 27.12 25.07 -3.78
N TYR A 386 26.92 23.79 -4.09
CA TYR A 386 26.24 23.37 -5.32
C TYR A 386 24.78 23.81 -5.37
N LYS A 387 24.07 23.74 -4.24
CA LYS A 387 22.68 24.18 -4.15
C LYS A 387 22.54 25.68 -4.41
N LYS A 388 23.42 26.49 -3.81
CA LYS A 388 23.42 27.93 -4.06
C LYS A 388 23.80 28.29 -5.48
N GLU A 389 24.86 27.66 -6.04
CA GLU A 389 25.27 27.84 -7.42
C GLU A 389 24.17 27.45 -8.40
N PHE A 390 23.51 26.34 -8.19
CA PHE A 390 22.39 25.90 -9.05
C PHE A 390 21.25 26.88 -9.09
N HIS A 391 20.81 27.38 -7.91
CA HIS A 391 19.63 28.24 -7.83
C HIS A 391 19.89 29.69 -8.16
N THR A 392 21.08 30.22 -7.84
CA THR A 392 21.40 31.66 -7.94
C THR A 392 22.65 31.98 -8.71
N GLY A 393 23.42 30.97 -9.12
CA GLY A 393 24.71 31.12 -9.80
C GLY A 393 24.54 31.56 -11.26
N ILE A 394 25.45 32.49 -11.68
CA ILE A 394 25.52 32.99 -13.04
C ILE A 394 26.98 32.83 -13.49
N LEU A 395 27.22 32.34 -14.72
CA LEU A 395 28.56 32.28 -15.29
C LEU A 395 29.14 33.69 -15.55
N ASN A 396 30.40 33.89 -15.14
CA ASN A 396 31.04 35.18 -15.30
C ASN A 396 31.77 35.29 -16.64
N GLU A 397 32.45 36.43 -16.88
CA GLU A 397 33.11 36.78 -18.15
C GLU A 397 34.17 35.75 -18.60
N LYS A 398 34.77 34.98 -17.67
CA LYS A 398 35.75 33.94 -17.98
C LYS A 398 35.18 32.77 -18.80
N CYS A 399 33.85 32.66 -18.83
CA CYS A 399 33.15 31.62 -19.58
C CYS A 399 32.79 32.00 -21.02
N GLY A 400 33.32 33.14 -21.51
CA GLY A 400 33.18 33.59 -22.90
C GLY A 400 31.71 33.71 -23.33
N LYS A 401 31.33 33.02 -24.41
CA LYS A 401 29.94 33.08 -24.95
C LYS A 401 28.82 32.64 -23.96
N TYR A 402 29.20 32.02 -22.89
CA TYR A 402 28.23 31.54 -21.87
C TYR A 402 28.09 32.50 -20.68
N ALA A 403 28.85 33.61 -20.68
CA ALA A 403 28.77 34.59 -19.60
C ALA A 403 27.36 35.20 -19.47
N GLY A 404 26.91 35.40 -18.24
CA GLY A 404 25.59 35.94 -17.91
C GLY A 404 24.45 34.91 -17.87
N ILE A 405 24.70 33.66 -18.20
CA ILE A 405 23.67 32.61 -18.18
C ILE A 405 23.64 31.93 -16.81
N LYS A 406 22.45 31.58 -16.34
CA LYS A 406 22.26 30.90 -15.06
C LYS A 406 22.72 29.44 -15.14
N ILE A 407 23.25 28.91 -14.02
CA ILE A 407 23.74 27.53 -13.93
C ILE A 407 22.62 26.54 -14.19
N ALA A 408 21.38 26.78 -13.68
CA ALA A 408 20.24 25.91 -13.89
C ALA A 408 19.85 25.71 -15.39
N GLU A 409 20.26 26.63 -16.26
CA GLU A 409 19.85 26.66 -17.68
C GLU A 409 20.97 26.24 -18.62
N ILE A 410 22.25 26.30 -18.18
CA ILE A 410 23.42 26.24 -19.07
C ILE A 410 23.99 24.83 -19.28
N LYS A 411 23.81 23.93 -18.33
CA LYS A 411 24.47 22.62 -18.27
C LYS A 411 24.37 21.84 -19.60
N ASP A 412 23.17 21.69 -20.12
CA ASP A 412 22.94 20.91 -21.35
C ASP A 412 23.48 21.63 -22.59
N THR A 413 23.45 22.94 -22.61
CA THR A 413 24.03 23.74 -23.71
C THR A 413 25.53 23.54 -23.80
N VAL A 414 26.26 23.67 -22.67
CA VAL A 414 27.72 23.45 -22.64
C VAL A 414 28.06 22.01 -23.00
N LYS A 415 27.35 21.04 -22.41
CA LYS A 415 27.52 19.62 -22.71
C LYS A 415 27.40 19.35 -24.21
N ASN A 416 26.30 19.77 -24.84
CA ASN A 416 26.06 19.53 -26.26
C ASN A 416 27.06 20.21 -27.16
N ASP A 417 27.46 21.47 -26.86
CA ASP A 417 28.48 22.18 -27.61
C ASP A 417 29.84 21.47 -27.56
N LEU A 418 30.25 20.95 -26.40
CA LEU A 418 31.49 20.20 -26.24
C LEU A 418 31.47 18.87 -27.01
N ILE A 419 30.33 18.18 -27.01
CA ILE A 419 30.12 16.92 -27.76
C ILE A 419 30.19 17.21 -29.27
N LEU A 420 29.48 18.23 -29.76
CA LEU A 420 29.51 18.63 -31.17
C LEU A 420 30.92 18.98 -31.68
N LYS A 421 31.76 19.53 -30.80
CA LYS A 421 33.18 19.84 -31.11
C LYS A 421 34.11 18.63 -30.93
N ASN A 422 33.58 17.47 -30.59
CA ASN A 422 34.35 16.26 -30.23
C ASN A 422 35.34 16.46 -29.05
N LEU A 423 35.07 17.43 -28.16
CA LEU A 423 35.86 17.73 -26.97
C LEU A 423 35.34 16.97 -25.72
N ALA A 424 34.19 16.37 -25.84
CA ALA A 424 33.57 15.52 -24.80
C ALA A 424 32.79 14.35 -25.39
N THR A 425 32.48 13.38 -24.53
CA THR A 425 31.55 12.28 -24.83
C THR A 425 30.73 11.99 -23.56
N LEU A 426 29.83 11.01 -23.62
CA LEU A 426 28.95 10.66 -22.50
C LEU A 426 29.33 9.30 -21.91
N MET A 427 29.23 9.15 -20.62
CA MET A 427 29.32 7.86 -19.94
C MET A 427 28.22 7.79 -18.89
N LYS A 428 27.56 6.65 -18.79
CA LYS A 428 26.52 6.41 -17.77
C LYS A 428 27.03 5.48 -16.70
N GLU A 429 26.69 5.79 -15.45
CA GLU A 429 27.05 5.00 -14.28
C GLU A 429 25.94 5.08 -13.22
N PHE A 430 25.85 4.11 -12.31
CA PHE A 430 24.95 4.21 -11.18
C PHE A 430 25.48 5.19 -10.12
N SER A 431 24.57 5.87 -9.41
CA SER A 431 24.91 6.72 -8.27
C SER A 431 25.50 5.93 -7.09
N GLU A 432 25.26 4.65 -7.02
CA GLU A 432 25.79 3.70 -6.02
C GLU A 432 25.90 2.30 -6.62
N LYS A 433 26.72 1.45 -5.98
CA LYS A 433 26.96 0.08 -6.46
C LYS A 433 25.69 -0.76 -6.39
N VAL A 434 25.28 -1.33 -7.52
CA VAL A 434 24.13 -2.22 -7.65
C VAL A 434 24.62 -3.65 -7.83
N ILE A 435 24.12 -4.57 -7.02
CA ILE A 435 24.46 -6.00 -7.08
C ILE A 435 23.23 -6.77 -7.56
N CYS A 436 23.43 -7.60 -8.58
CA CYS A 436 22.42 -8.55 -9.05
C CYS A 436 22.19 -9.65 -8.00
N ARG A 437 21.02 -10.25 -8.00
CA ARG A 437 20.74 -11.45 -7.14
C ARG A 437 21.70 -12.61 -7.36
N CYS A 438 22.36 -12.67 -8.49
CA CYS A 438 23.44 -13.62 -8.73
C CYS A 438 24.78 -13.22 -8.10
N LYS A 439 24.83 -12.13 -7.32
CA LYS A 439 26.01 -11.54 -6.67
C LYS A 439 27.01 -10.87 -7.61
N GLU A 440 26.66 -10.70 -8.89
CA GLU A 440 27.49 -9.97 -9.87
C GLU A 440 27.19 -8.47 -9.84
N THR A 441 28.17 -7.63 -10.12
CA THR A 441 27.96 -6.16 -10.20
C THR A 441 27.21 -5.81 -11.46
N VAL A 442 26.16 -5.01 -11.33
CA VAL A 442 25.35 -4.50 -12.43
C VAL A 442 26.04 -3.28 -13.04
N VAL A 443 26.11 -3.25 -14.37
CA VAL A 443 26.71 -2.17 -15.17
C VAL A 443 25.63 -1.53 -16.05
N ILE A 444 25.93 -0.38 -16.65
CA ILE A 444 25.09 0.21 -17.69
C ILE A 444 25.59 -0.24 -19.06
N LYS A 445 24.68 -0.81 -19.87
CA LYS A 445 24.98 -1.27 -21.23
C LYS A 445 24.09 -0.59 -22.25
N GLN A 446 24.67 -0.18 -23.37
CA GLN A 446 23.93 0.30 -24.54
C GLN A 446 23.37 -0.90 -25.32
N ILE A 447 22.04 -0.89 -25.52
CA ILE A 447 21.34 -1.84 -26.36
C ILE A 447 20.86 -1.05 -27.59
N PRO A 448 21.43 -1.29 -28.79
CA PRO A 448 21.20 -0.42 -29.94
C PRO A 448 19.79 -0.51 -30.49
N ASP A 449 19.14 -1.68 -30.35
CA ASP A 449 17.89 -2.04 -31.00
C ASP A 449 16.81 -2.45 -29.96
N GLN A 450 16.74 -1.72 -28.86
CA GLN A 450 15.74 -1.97 -27.84
C GLN A 450 14.34 -1.58 -28.30
N TRP A 451 13.35 -2.47 -28.09
CA TRP A 451 11.96 -2.19 -28.33
C TRP A 451 11.28 -1.59 -27.12
N PHE A 452 10.43 -0.60 -27.37
CA PHE A 452 9.67 0.13 -26.35
C PHE A 452 8.17 0.08 -26.65
N ILE A 453 7.36 0.07 -25.59
CA ILE A 453 5.97 0.49 -25.66
C ILE A 453 5.92 2.01 -25.46
N LYS A 454 5.29 2.72 -26.40
CA LYS A 454 5.18 4.20 -26.40
C LYS A 454 4.10 4.67 -25.44
N TYR A 455 4.34 4.56 -24.14
CA TYR A 455 3.41 5.08 -23.16
C TYR A 455 3.40 6.62 -23.09
N SER A 456 4.39 7.28 -23.66
CA SER A 456 4.43 8.75 -23.85
C SER A 456 3.57 9.25 -25.01
N ASP A 457 2.84 8.37 -25.71
CA ASP A 457 1.90 8.78 -26.76
C ASP A 457 0.79 9.68 -26.17
N SER A 458 0.67 10.90 -26.72
CA SER A 458 -0.21 11.93 -26.16
C SER A 458 -1.70 11.58 -26.23
N VAL A 459 -2.11 10.81 -27.24
CA VAL A 459 -3.50 10.34 -27.38
C VAL A 459 -3.79 9.30 -26.32
N LEU A 460 -2.90 8.30 -26.20
CA LEU A 460 -3.02 7.25 -25.18
C LEU A 460 -3.03 7.83 -23.76
N THR A 461 -2.15 8.78 -23.47
CA THR A 461 -2.09 9.45 -22.16
C THR A 461 -3.40 10.16 -21.83
N ARG A 462 -3.93 10.97 -22.79
CA ARG A 462 -5.20 11.69 -22.61
C ARG A 462 -6.35 10.71 -22.38
N GLU A 463 -6.52 9.72 -23.26
CA GLU A 463 -7.61 8.75 -23.15
C GLU A 463 -7.53 7.93 -21.86
N SER A 464 -6.31 7.61 -21.40
CA SER A 464 -6.10 6.91 -20.13
C SER A 464 -6.48 7.76 -18.92
N LYS A 465 -6.21 9.07 -18.95
CA LYS A 465 -6.63 10.01 -17.90
C LYS A 465 -8.15 10.17 -17.88
N ASP A 466 -8.75 10.35 -19.03
CA ASP A 466 -10.22 10.48 -19.18
C ASP A 466 -10.90 9.21 -18.65
N TYR A 467 -10.37 8.05 -19.01
CA TYR A 467 -10.91 6.78 -18.52
C TYR A 467 -10.70 6.58 -17.01
N ALA A 468 -9.51 6.86 -16.48
CA ALA A 468 -9.21 6.75 -15.06
C ALA A 468 -10.14 7.62 -14.19
N ALA A 469 -10.58 8.77 -14.69
CA ALA A 469 -11.53 9.64 -14.01
C ALA A 469 -12.90 8.96 -13.79
N THR A 470 -13.31 8.06 -14.68
CA THR A 470 -14.58 7.31 -14.58
C THR A 470 -14.48 6.09 -13.67
N MET A 471 -13.28 5.61 -13.38
CA MET A 471 -13.05 4.40 -12.57
C MET A 471 -13.31 4.61 -11.07
N ASN A 472 -13.70 3.54 -10.39
CA ASN A 472 -13.77 3.45 -8.94
C ASN A 472 -12.38 3.12 -8.36
N ILE A 473 -11.61 4.13 -8.00
CA ILE A 473 -10.25 3.97 -7.49
C ILE A 473 -10.19 4.29 -5.99
N TYR A 474 -9.66 3.36 -5.22
CA TYR A 474 -9.48 3.47 -3.78
C TYR A 474 -7.99 3.35 -3.40
N PRO A 475 -7.48 4.23 -2.49
CA PRO A 475 -8.16 5.37 -1.88
C PRO A 475 -8.32 6.55 -2.86
N GLN A 476 -9.13 7.55 -2.48
CA GLN A 476 -9.39 8.74 -3.29
C GLN A 476 -8.08 9.51 -3.59
N GLU A 477 -7.15 9.56 -2.65
CA GLU A 477 -5.85 10.22 -2.82
C GLU A 477 -5.06 9.63 -4.00
N TYR A 478 -5.13 8.31 -4.22
CA TYR A 478 -4.49 7.70 -5.38
C TYR A 478 -5.21 8.06 -6.69
N LYS A 479 -6.54 8.14 -6.67
CA LYS A 479 -7.31 8.62 -7.84
C LYS A 479 -6.88 10.03 -8.23
N ASP A 480 -6.64 10.90 -7.25
CA ASP A 480 -6.24 12.30 -7.46
C ASP A 480 -4.77 12.44 -7.93
N GLU A 481 -3.88 11.52 -7.51
CA GLU A 481 -2.48 11.47 -7.94
C GLU A 481 -2.30 10.89 -9.37
N LEU A 482 -3.13 9.94 -9.75
CA LEU A 482 -2.96 9.12 -10.95
C LEU A 482 -2.84 9.92 -12.26
N PRO A 483 -3.60 11.00 -12.50
CA PRO A 483 -3.44 11.81 -13.70
C PRO A 483 -2.02 12.38 -13.87
N LYS A 484 -1.37 12.79 -12.78
CA LYS A 484 0.02 13.29 -12.80
C LYS A 484 1.01 12.17 -13.11
N ILE A 485 0.77 10.98 -12.56
CA ILE A 485 1.61 9.80 -12.84
C ILE A 485 1.51 9.45 -14.33
N LEU A 486 0.30 9.44 -14.91
CA LEU A 486 0.08 9.18 -16.34
C LEU A 486 0.73 10.23 -17.24
N ASP A 487 0.74 11.51 -16.85
CA ASP A 487 1.42 12.58 -17.60
C ASP A 487 2.94 12.39 -17.65
N TRP A 488 3.53 11.82 -16.61
CA TRP A 488 4.97 11.59 -16.52
C TRP A 488 5.39 10.22 -17.04
N PHE A 489 4.45 9.37 -17.40
CA PHE A 489 4.74 8.00 -17.76
C PHE A 489 5.44 7.95 -19.13
N GLY A 490 6.74 7.65 -19.10
CA GLY A 490 7.58 7.56 -20.29
C GLY A 490 7.50 6.20 -20.99
N ASP A 491 8.12 6.12 -22.18
CA ASP A 491 8.26 4.86 -22.90
C ASP A 491 9.02 3.83 -22.06
N ARG A 492 8.55 2.58 -22.10
CA ARG A 492 9.18 1.47 -21.37
C ARG A 492 9.79 0.45 -22.30
N ALA A 493 11.03 0.07 -21.98
CA ALA A 493 11.70 -1.04 -22.66
C ALA A 493 10.94 -2.35 -22.46
N ALA A 494 10.38 -2.90 -23.54
CA ALA A 494 9.42 -3.99 -23.51
C ALA A 494 10.04 -5.39 -23.60
N ILE A 495 11.34 -5.51 -23.88
CA ILE A 495 11.99 -6.80 -24.11
C ILE A 495 13.33 -6.90 -23.38
N ARG A 496 13.71 -8.13 -23.07
CA ARG A 496 14.97 -8.49 -22.42
C ARG A 496 15.67 -9.62 -23.17
N ARG A 497 16.99 -9.65 -23.14
CA ARG A 497 17.81 -10.74 -23.68
C ARG A 497 18.49 -11.47 -22.53
N GLY A 498 18.54 -12.79 -22.59
CA GLY A 498 19.20 -13.63 -21.58
C GLY A 498 18.33 -14.79 -21.12
N SER A 499 18.73 -15.41 -20.01
CA SER A 499 18.04 -16.61 -19.45
C SER A 499 16.78 -16.21 -18.64
N TRP A 500 15.85 -15.52 -19.28
CA TRP A 500 14.60 -15.08 -18.67
C TRP A 500 13.50 -16.13 -18.91
N LEU A 501 12.64 -16.33 -17.90
CA LEU A 501 11.34 -16.99 -18.12
C LEU A 501 10.34 -15.98 -18.69
N GLY A 502 9.44 -16.42 -19.55
CA GLY A 502 8.38 -15.58 -20.08
C GLY A 502 8.02 -15.89 -21.53
N THR A 503 7.41 -14.92 -22.18
CA THR A 503 6.95 -15.00 -23.57
C THR A 503 8.02 -14.50 -24.54
N GLU A 504 8.32 -15.27 -25.58
CA GLU A 504 9.20 -14.84 -26.66
C GLU A 504 8.56 -13.67 -27.43
N PHE A 505 9.37 -12.64 -27.70
CA PHE A 505 8.90 -11.47 -28.44
C PHE A 505 8.62 -11.80 -29.90
N PRO A 506 7.44 -11.48 -30.44
CA PRO A 506 7.04 -11.95 -31.78
C PRO A 506 7.88 -11.37 -32.93
N TYR A 507 8.53 -10.24 -32.75
CA TYR A 507 9.29 -9.55 -33.80
C TYR A 507 10.81 -9.73 -33.71
N LYS A 508 11.31 -10.46 -32.70
CA LYS A 508 12.74 -10.69 -32.52
C LYS A 508 13.01 -11.95 -31.72
N LYS A 509 13.52 -12.96 -32.40
CA LYS A 509 13.90 -14.26 -31.82
C LYS A 509 14.93 -14.09 -30.69
N ASP A 510 14.91 -14.97 -29.69
CA ASP A 510 15.80 -14.99 -28.53
C ASP A 510 15.65 -13.77 -27.58
N TRP A 511 14.58 -12.98 -27.75
CA TRP A 511 14.21 -11.91 -26.83
C TRP A 511 12.91 -12.22 -26.13
N ILE A 512 12.87 -12.00 -24.83
CA ILE A 512 11.71 -12.27 -23.96
C ILE A 512 11.03 -10.94 -23.60
N ILE A 513 9.71 -10.95 -23.60
CA ILE A 513 8.90 -9.80 -23.17
C ILE A 513 9.14 -9.54 -21.68
N GLU A 514 9.31 -8.27 -21.34
CA GLU A 514 9.57 -7.79 -19.98
C GLU A 514 8.37 -8.10 -19.06
N PRO A 515 8.59 -8.55 -17.80
CA PRO A 515 7.54 -9.07 -16.92
C PRO A 515 6.37 -8.12 -16.61
N ILE A 516 6.59 -6.80 -16.53
CA ILE A 516 5.49 -5.86 -16.33
C ILE A 516 4.65 -5.73 -17.59
N SER A 517 5.29 -5.80 -18.76
CA SER A 517 4.61 -5.70 -20.05
C SER A 517 3.75 -6.93 -20.37
N ASP A 518 4.06 -8.10 -19.81
CA ASP A 518 3.24 -9.32 -19.96
C ASP A 518 2.18 -9.47 -18.86
N SER A 519 2.11 -8.54 -17.89
CA SER A 519 1.26 -8.66 -16.70
C SER A 519 0.15 -7.59 -16.62
N THR A 520 -0.36 -7.12 -17.73
CA THR A 520 -1.36 -6.03 -17.77
C THR A 520 -2.77 -6.51 -18.12
N LEU A 521 -2.94 -7.31 -19.16
CA LEU A 521 -4.25 -7.81 -19.61
C LEU A 521 -4.61 -9.18 -19.03
N TYR A 522 -3.80 -9.74 -18.16
CA TYR A 522 -3.95 -11.09 -17.59
C TYR A 522 -5.33 -11.39 -16.97
N PRO A 523 -6.11 -10.42 -16.46
CA PRO A 523 -7.45 -10.74 -15.97
C PRO A 523 -8.37 -11.31 -17.05
N ALA A 524 -8.19 -10.92 -18.30
CA ALA A 524 -8.93 -11.50 -19.42
C ALA A 524 -8.59 -12.99 -19.61
N TYR A 525 -7.34 -13.36 -19.37
CA TYR A 525 -6.89 -14.74 -19.50
C TYR A 525 -7.43 -15.66 -18.40
N TYR A 526 -7.77 -15.17 -17.22
CA TYR A 526 -8.42 -15.97 -16.17
C TYR A 526 -9.73 -16.63 -16.63
N ILE A 527 -10.41 -16.00 -17.60
CA ILE A 527 -11.64 -16.58 -18.15
C ILE A 527 -11.31 -17.78 -19.05
N LEU A 528 -10.24 -17.68 -19.82
CA LEU A 528 -9.77 -18.71 -20.74
C LEU A 528 -9.11 -19.88 -19.98
N SER A 529 -8.40 -19.60 -18.89
CA SER A 529 -7.58 -20.57 -18.18
C SER A 529 -8.34 -21.80 -17.70
N SER A 530 -9.62 -21.67 -17.32
CA SER A 530 -10.43 -22.83 -16.93
C SER A 530 -10.65 -23.82 -18.10
N TYR A 531 -10.78 -23.32 -19.31
CA TYR A 531 -10.95 -24.16 -20.50
C TYR A 531 -9.64 -24.86 -20.89
N VAL A 532 -8.50 -24.17 -20.69
CA VAL A 532 -7.17 -24.75 -20.87
C VAL A 532 -6.91 -25.84 -19.84
N ASN A 533 -7.17 -25.56 -18.56
CA ASN A 533 -6.98 -26.51 -17.47
C ASN A 533 -7.86 -27.75 -17.61
N GLN A 534 -9.08 -27.59 -18.16
CA GLN A 534 -9.99 -28.68 -18.49
C GLN A 534 -9.66 -29.37 -19.84
N LYS A 535 -8.58 -28.96 -20.52
CA LYS A 535 -8.15 -29.52 -21.83
C LYS A 535 -9.23 -29.38 -22.93
N LYS A 536 -10.11 -28.39 -22.82
CA LYS A 536 -11.16 -28.09 -23.82
C LYS A 536 -10.65 -27.25 -25.00
N ILE A 537 -9.54 -26.55 -24.81
CA ILE A 537 -8.80 -25.81 -25.82
C ILE A 537 -7.31 -25.95 -25.55
N SER A 538 -6.50 -26.03 -26.61
CA SER A 538 -5.05 -26.08 -26.50
C SER A 538 -4.40 -24.77 -26.95
N ALA A 539 -3.14 -24.56 -26.59
CA ALA A 539 -2.38 -23.39 -27.03
C ALA A 539 -2.27 -23.26 -28.56
N LYS A 540 -2.35 -24.37 -29.28
CA LYS A 540 -2.31 -24.37 -30.75
C LYS A 540 -3.56 -23.75 -31.38
N ASP A 541 -4.69 -23.86 -30.68
CA ASP A 541 -5.98 -23.33 -31.14
C ASP A 541 -6.16 -21.86 -30.79
N MET A 542 -5.23 -21.31 -29.99
CA MET A 542 -5.23 -19.91 -29.54
C MET A 542 -4.46 -19.03 -30.53
N THR A 543 -5.05 -18.82 -31.71
CA THR A 543 -4.52 -17.92 -32.75
C THR A 543 -4.96 -16.48 -32.51
N ASP A 544 -4.42 -15.52 -33.27
CA ASP A 544 -4.87 -14.14 -33.20
C ASP A 544 -6.36 -14.01 -33.53
N GLU A 545 -6.86 -14.79 -34.52
CA GLU A 545 -8.29 -14.83 -34.88
C GLU A 545 -9.16 -15.34 -33.72
N PHE A 546 -8.63 -16.30 -32.91
CA PHE A 546 -9.31 -16.76 -31.71
C PHE A 546 -9.48 -15.61 -30.71
N PHE A 547 -8.41 -14.88 -30.39
CA PHE A 547 -8.46 -13.76 -29.45
C PHE A 547 -9.31 -12.60 -29.99
N ASP A 548 -9.21 -12.27 -31.28
CA ASP A 548 -10.02 -11.25 -31.92
C ASP A 548 -11.52 -11.61 -31.89
N TYR A 549 -11.85 -12.89 -32.09
CA TYR A 549 -13.24 -13.36 -31.95
C TYR A 549 -13.72 -13.26 -30.50
N VAL A 550 -12.93 -13.72 -29.53
CA VAL A 550 -13.33 -13.72 -28.13
C VAL A 550 -13.47 -12.32 -27.57
N PHE A 551 -12.49 -11.44 -27.81
CA PHE A 551 -12.40 -10.14 -27.16
C PHE A 551 -13.12 -9.02 -27.92
N TYR A 552 -13.13 -9.07 -29.25
CA TYR A 552 -13.74 -8.04 -30.08
C TYR A 552 -15.03 -8.52 -30.79
N GLY A 553 -15.28 -9.81 -30.86
CA GLY A 553 -16.38 -10.38 -31.66
C GLY A 553 -16.13 -10.30 -33.16
N LEU A 554 -14.87 -10.17 -33.60
CA LEU A 554 -14.48 -10.10 -34.99
C LEU A 554 -14.31 -11.50 -35.60
N GLY A 555 -14.69 -11.65 -36.88
CA GLY A 555 -14.57 -12.93 -37.58
C GLY A 555 -15.66 -13.94 -37.24
N SER A 556 -15.43 -15.19 -37.61
CA SER A 556 -16.34 -16.33 -37.36
C SER A 556 -15.66 -17.41 -36.53
N PRO A 557 -16.39 -18.06 -35.58
CA PRO A 557 -15.77 -19.07 -34.76
C PRO A 557 -15.43 -20.33 -35.55
N GLN A 558 -14.17 -20.74 -35.53
CA GLN A 558 -13.72 -21.98 -36.22
C GLN A 558 -14.22 -23.23 -35.49
N HIS A 559 -14.45 -23.13 -34.16
CA HIS A 559 -14.91 -24.24 -33.31
C HIS A 559 -16.00 -23.74 -32.34
N LYS A 560 -16.95 -24.64 -32.01
CA LYS A 560 -18.06 -24.32 -31.06
C LYS A 560 -17.54 -23.84 -29.69
N ILE A 561 -16.39 -24.30 -29.25
CA ILE A 561 -15.80 -23.90 -27.97
C ILE A 561 -15.49 -22.38 -27.93
N TRP A 562 -15.16 -21.77 -29.09
CA TRP A 562 -14.91 -20.31 -29.16
C TRP A 562 -16.16 -19.51 -28.77
N GLN A 563 -17.33 -19.95 -29.21
CA GLN A 563 -18.61 -19.31 -28.84
C GLN A 563 -18.86 -19.39 -27.34
N THR A 564 -18.55 -20.56 -26.75
CA THR A 564 -18.71 -20.75 -25.29
C THR A 564 -17.76 -19.84 -24.50
N ILE A 565 -16.49 -19.78 -24.92
CA ILE A 565 -15.48 -18.93 -24.27
C ILE A 565 -15.85 -17.44 -24.44
N LYS A 566 -16.32 -17.04 -25.64
CA LYS A 566 -16.79 -15.66 -25.85
C LYS A 566 -17.97 -15.32 -24.95
N ALA A 567 -18.96 -16.20 -24.83
CA ALA A 567 -20.09 -15.99 -23.95
C ALA A 567 -19.67 -15.87 -22.46
N ASP A 568 -18.66 -16.64 -22.04
CA ASP A 568 -18.07 -16.50 -20.70
C ASP A 568 -17.33 -15.19 -20.54
N PHE A 569 -16.57 -14.79 -21.56
CA PHE A 569 -15.87 -13.50 -21.54
C PHE A 569 -16.87 -12.34 -21.50
N ASP A 570 -17.91 -12.36 -22.31
CA ASP A 570 -18.92 -11.32 -22.34
C ASP A 570 -19.70 -11.20 -21.02
N TYR A 571 -19.88 -12.32 -20.31
CA TYR A 571 -20.52 -12.33 -19.01
C TYR A 571 -19.60 -11.80 -17.90
N TRP A 572 -18.39 -12.30 -17.79
CA TRP A 572 -17.50 -11.96 -16.65
C TRP A 572 -16.76 -10.65 -16.84
N TYR A 573 -16.29 -10.33 -18.05
CA TYR A 573 -15.51 -9.13 -18.31
C TYR A 573 -16.39 -7.92 -18.60
N PRO A 574 -16.09 -6.75 -18.08
CA PRO A 574 -14.83 -6.31 -17.47
C PRO A 574 -14.67 -6.68 -16.00
N VAL A 575 -13.43 -6.51 -15.48
CA VAL A 575 -13.08 -6.60 -14.06
C VAL A 575 -13.78 -5.49 -13.29
N ASP A 576 -14.45 -5.85 -12.19
CA ASP A 576 -15.10 -4.85 -11.34
C ASP A 576 -14.10 -4.19 -10.40
N ILE A 577 -13.13 -4.97 -9.84
CA ILE A 577 -12.07 -4.39 -9.03
C ILE A 577 -10.77 -5.21 -9.09
N ASN A 578 -9.65 -4.54 -9.35
CA ASN A 578 -8.30 -5.08 -9.27
C ASN A 578 -7.64 -4.61 -7.96
N LEU A 579 -7.29 -5.54 -7.08
CA LEU A 579 -6.61 -5.24 -5.82
C LEU A 579 -5.11 -5.44 -5.95
N GLY A 580 -4.33 -4.54 -5.33
CA GLY A 580 -2.88 -4.66 -5.26
C GLY A 580 -2.26 -3.80 -4.16
N GLY A 581 -0.98 -4.05 -3.87
CA GLY A 581 -0.24 -3.27 -2.88
C GLY A 581 0.19 -1.89 -3.40
N LYS A 582 0.58 -1.00 -2.50
CA LYS A 582 1.01 0.37 -2.85
C LYS A 582 2.23 0.42 -3.78
N GLU A 583 3.01 -0.64 -3.86
CA GLU A 583 4.11 -0.80 -4.82
C GLU A 583 3.66 -0.76 -6.29
N HIS A 584 2.38 -1.06 -6.55
CA HIS A 584 1.82 -1.06 -7.91
C HIS A 584 1.37 0.33 -8.39
N LYS A 585 1.31 1.34 -7.50
CA LYS A 585 0.79 2.69 -7.78
C LYS A 585 1.49 3.40 -8.93
N THR A 586 2.80 3.31 -8.99
CA THR A 586 3.63 4.14 -9.89
C THR A 586 3.97 3.48 -11.22
N VAL A 587 3.84 2.16 -11.32
CA VAL A 587 4.18 1.42 -12.53
C VAL A 587 3.06 0.50 -12.99
N HIS A 588 2.69 -0.52 -12.19
CA HIS A 588 1.78 -1.57 -12.65
C HIS A 588 0.37 -1.06 -12.99
N PHE A 589 -0.26 -0.28 -12.10
CA PHE A 589 -1.61 0.24 -12.37
C PHE A 589 -1.66 1.26 -13.51
N PRO A 590 -0.69 2.19 -13.68
CA PRO A 590 -0.64 3.02 -14.86
C PRO A 590 -0.59 2.22 -16.16
N VAL A 591 0.33 1.23 -16.29
CA VAL A 591 0.40 0.41 -17.52
C VAL A 591 -0.80 -0.51 -17.68
N TYR A 592 -1.41 -0.98 -16.59
CA TYR A 592 -2.66 -1.74 -16.61
C TYR A 592 -3.78 -0.92 -17.26
N ILE A 593 -3.96 0.34 -16.87
CA ILE A 593 -4.95 1.25 -17.45
C ILE A 593 -4.61 1.53 -18.91
N MET A 594 -3.37 1.94 -19.19
CA MET A 594 -2.94 2.34 -20.54
C MET A 594 -3.08 1.19 -21.54
N ASN A 595 -2.72 -0.03 -21.17
CA ASN A 595 -2.87 -1.18 -22.07
C ASN A 595 -4.34 -1.59 -22.28
N HIS A 596 -5.19 -1.48 -21.25
CA HIS A 596 -6.63 -1.69 -21.45
C HIS A 596 -7.24 -0.63 -22.36
N VAL A 597 -6.86 0.64 -22.18
CA VAL A 597 -7.32 1.73 -23.06
C VAL A 597 -6.83 1.53 -24.49
N ALA A 598 -5.57 1.12 -24.65
CA ALA A 598 -4.97 0.86 -25.96
C ALA A 598 -5.62 -0.32 -26.69
N ILE A 599 -5.92 -1.41 -25.99
CA ILE A 599 -6.23 -2.70 -26.62
C ILE A 599 -7.70 -3.07 -26.49
N MET A 600 -8.29 -2.94 -25.29
CA MET A 600 -9.65 -3.42 -25.06
C MET A 600 -10.72 -2.43 -25.52
N PRO A 601 -11.87 -2.93 -26.05
CA PRO A 601 -13.02 -2.08 -26.32
C PRO A 601 -13.46 -1.34 -25.05
N GLU A 602 -14.03 -0.15 -25.20
CA GLU A 602 -14.40 0.71 -24.08
C GLU A 602 -15.26 -0.01 -23.02
N GLN A 603 -16.28 -0.75 -23.47
CA GLN A 603 -17.19 -1.51 -22.60
C GLN A 603 -16.53 -2.72 -21.91
N LYS A 604 -15.30 -3.04 -22.30
CA LYS A 604 -14.50 -4.13 -21.71
C LYS A 604 -13.31 -3.61 -20.90
N ARG A 605 -13.24 -2.33 -20.59
CA ARG A 605 -12.21 -1.75 -19.73
C ARG A 605 -12.56 -1.95 -18.23
N PRO A 606 -11.58 -2.16 -17.34
CA PRO A 606 -11.83 -2.44 -15.91
C PRO A 606 -12.51 -1.30 -15.17
N HIS A 607 -13.44 -1.61 -14.26
CA HIS A 607 -14.20 -0.60 -13.54
C HIS A 607 -13.50 0.00 -12.33
N GLY A 608 -12.58 -0.73 -11.68
CA GLY A 608 -12.02 -0.25 -10.42
C GLY A 608 -10.65 -0.79 -10.07
N ILE A 609 -9.99 -0.05 -9.17
CA ILE A 609 -8.69 -0.38 -8.55
C ILE A 609 -8.79 -0.13 -7.06
N PHE A 610 -8.26 -1.09 -6.27
CA PHE A 610 -8.14 -0.97 -4.82
C PHE A 610 -6.68 -1.16 -4.41
N VAL A 611 -6.07 -0.12 -3.83
CA VAL A 611 -4.68 -0.14 -3.39
C VAL A 611 -4.61 -0.27 -1.88
N HIS A 612 -3.92 -1.30 -1.39
CA HIS A 612 -3.69 -1.45 0.04
C HIS A 612 -2.22 -1.19 0.42
N TRP A 613 -1.99 -0.85 1.70
CA TRP A 613 -0.65 -0.59 2.25
C TRP A 613 -0.03 -1.86 2.85
N TRP A 614 1.23 -1.76 3.25
CA TRP A 614 2.03 -2.91 3.69
C TRP A 614 1.74 -3.35 5.13
N VAL A 615 2.19 -4.56 5.42
CA VAL A 615 2.44 -5.02 6.79
C VAL A 615 3.94 -4.86 7.05
N THR A 616 4.29 -4.16 8.12
CA THR A 616 5.67 -3.87 8.53
C THR A 616 6.03 -4.66 9.79
N GLN A 617 7.31 -4.76 10.09
CA GLN A 617 7.80 -5.25 11.38
C GLN A 617 7.75 -4.15 12.44
N LYS A 618 7.95 -4.53 13.71
CA LYS A 618 8.13 -3.60 14.81
C LYS A 618 9.27 -2.61 14.49
N GLY A 619 8.98 -1.32 14.62
CA GLY A 619 9.91 -0.25 14.20
C GLY A 619 9.72 0.24 12.77
N LYS A 620 8.62 -0.14 12.10
CA LYS A 620 8.21 0.32 10.75
C LYS A 620 9.10 -0.13 9.58
N GLU A 621 10.00 -1.07 9.75
CA GLU A 621 10.72 -1.66 8.64
C GLU A 621 9.83 -2.59 7.83
N LYS A 622 9.93 -2.54 6.50
CA LYS A 622 9.21 -3.47 5.61
C LYS A 622 9.69 -4.90 5.90
N ILE A 623 8.75 -5.83 6.11
CA ILE A 623 9.05 -7.25 6.21
C ILE A 623 9.77 -7.67 4.93
N SER A 624 10.97 -8.23 5.05
CA SER A 624 11.81 -8.66 3.93
C SER A 624 12.19 -10.11 4.08
N LYS A 625 12.03 -10.89 3.00
CA LYS A 625 12.42 -12.30 2.94
C LYS A 625 13.93 -12.54 3.24
N SER A 626 14.78 -11.52 2.97
CA SER A 626 16.24 -11.63 3.08
C SER A 626 16.82 -11.19 4.42
N LYS A 627 16.05 -10.45 5.25
CA LYS A 627 16.56 -9.90 6.52
C LYS A 627 16.14 -10.69 7.77
N GLY A 628 15.36 -11.75 7.61
CA GLY A 628 14.78 -12.51 8.74
C GLY A 628 13.66 -11.73 9.44
N GLY A 629 12.97 -12.36 10.40
CA GLY A 629 11.96 -11.72 11.25
C GLY A 629 10.53 -11.70 10.68
N ALA A 630 10.31 -12.28 9.50
CA ALA A 630 8.96 -12.56 8.99
C ALA A 630 8.47 -13.88 9.56
N GLU A 631 7.39 -13.85 10.34
CA GLU A 631 6.78 -15.09 10.83
C GLU A 631 6.22 -15.90 9.65
N PRO A 632 6.55 -17.22 9.54
CA PRO A 632 6.03 -18.08 8.50
C PRO A 632 4.50 -18.21 8.61
N ILE A 633 3.82 -18.28 7.46
CA ILE A 633 2.36 -18.26 7.41
C ILE A 633 1.75 -19.49 8.11
N VAL A 634 2.35 -20.68 7.92
CA VAL A 634 1.80 -21.94 8.45
C VAL A 634 1.85 -21.94 9.97
N GLU A 635 3.00 -21.54 10.55
CA GLU A 635 3.19 -21.45 11.99
C GLU A 635 2.28 -20.39 12.61
N ALA A 636 2.17 -19.23 11.96
CA ALA A 636 1.27 -18.17 12.40
C ALA A 636 -0.20 -18.62 12.40
N ALA A 637 -0.63 -19.35 11.35
CA ALA A 637 -1.98 -19.90 11.27
C ALA A 637 -2.27 -20.93 12.38
N VAL A 638 -1.29 -21.75 12.78
CA VAL A 638 -1.43 -22.69 13.90
C VAL A 638 -1.43 -21.95 15.24
N THR A 639 -0.58 -20.94 15.39
CA THR A 639 -0.44 -20.20 16.65
C THR A 639 -1.63 -19.31 16.96
N TYR A 640 -2.11 -18.57 15.98
CA TYR A 640 -3.12 -17.53 16.20
C TYR A 640 -4.52 -17.93 15.71
N GLY A 641 -4.62 -18.84 14.75
CA GLY A 641 -5.84 -19.15 14.01
C GLY A 641 -6.07 -18.18 12.85
N VAL A 642 -6.55 -18.72 11.74
CA VAL A 642 -6.75 -17.97 10.50
C VAL A 642 -7.80 -16.87 10.66
N ASP A 643 -8.92 -17.15 11.32
CA ASP A 643 -9.97 -16.15 11.53
C ASP A 643 -9.49 -14.96 12.38
N ALA A 644 -8.63 -15.20 13.37
CA ALA A 644 -8.02 -14.14 14.16
C ALA A 644 -7.07 -13.27 13.33
N MET A 645 -6.26 -13.89 12.46
CA MET A 645 -5.37 -13.16 11.54
C MET A 645 -6.17 -12.35 10.52
N ARG A 646 -7.24 -12.92 9.96
CA ARG A 646 -8.15 -12.21 9.03
C ARG A 646 -8.76 -10.99 9.71
N LEU A 647 -9.30 -11.15 10.93
CA LEU A 647 -9.87 -10.05 11.70
C LEU A 647 -8.80 -8.97 12.05
N TYR A 648 -7.60 -9.39 12.38
CA TYR A 648 -6.47 -8.50 12.64
C TYR A 648 -6.18 -7.59 11.44
N TYR A 649 -6.03 -8.16 10.23
CA TYR A 649 -5.74 -7.39 9.02
C TYR A 649 -6.82 -6.35 8.69
N LEU A 650 -8.08 -6.63 9.00
CA LEU A 650 -9.17 -5.70 8.72
C LEU A 650 -9.27 -4.60 9.78
N HIS A 651 -9.03 -4.93 11.05
CA HIS A 651 -9.40 -4.03 12.16
C HIS A 651 -8.26 -3.16 12.68
N ILE A 652 -7.00 -3.65 12.68
CA ILE A 652 -5.87 -2.93 13.30
C ILE A 652 -5.60 -1.56 12.66
N GLY A 653 -5.91 -1.39 11.40
CA GLY A 653 -5.80 -0.15 10.65
C GLY A 653 -6.63 -0.15 9.38
N SER A 654 -6.85 1.06 8.81
CA SER A 654 -7.46 1.16 7.49
C SER A 654 -6.64 0.39 6.44
N PRO A 655 -7.25 -0.14 5.37
CA PRO A 655 -6.52 -0.71 4.25
C PRO A 655 -5.45 0.24 3.66
N PHE A 656 -5.65 1.53 3.80
CA PHE A 656 -4.87 2.61 3.19
C PHE A 656 -3.76 3.16 4.09
N VAL A 657 -3.37 2.42 5.13
CA VAL A 657 -2.21 2.73 5.99
C VAL A 657 -1.38 1.48 6.20
N ASP A 658 -0.07 1.67 6.43
CA ASP A 658 0.79 0.57 6.85
C ASP A 658 0.36 0.09 8.25
N ILE A 659 0.36 -1.22 8.46
CA ILE A 659 0.10 -1.84 9.76
C ILE A 659 1.34 -2.59 10.23
N GLU A 660 1.55 -2.61 11.54
CA GLU A 660 2.68 -3.34 12.14
C GLU A 660 2.24 -4.75 12.54
N TRP A 661 3.00 -5.78 12.18
CA TRP A 661 2.76 -7.14 12.67
C TRP A 661 3.25 -7.26 14.09
N ASP A 662 2.31 -7.39 15.03
CA ASP A 662 2.60 -7.56 16.46
C ASP A 662 1.93 -8.83 17.00
N PRO A 663 2.72 -9.88 17.30
CA PRO A 663 2.23 -11.16 17.82
C PRO A 663 1.31 -11.04 19.04
N GLU A 664 1.66 -10.16 19.98
CA GLU A 664 0.85 -9.96 21.20
C GLU A 664 -0.53 -9.37 20.88
N THR A 665 -0.58 -8.50 19.90
CA THR A 665 -1.84 -7.92 19.44
C THR A 665 -2.66 -8.95 18.67
N VAL A 666 -2.06 -9.79 17.82
CA VAL A 666 -2.75 -10.87 17.12
C VAL A 666 -3.40 -11.86 18.10
N LEU A 667 -2.71 -12.18 19.21
CA LEU A 667 -3.26 -13.01 20.30
C LEU A 667 -4.53 -12.40 20.92
N LYS A 668 -4.65 -11.08 21.00
CA LYS A 668 -5.88 -10.42 21.49
C LYS A 668 -7.08 -10.69 20.55
N TYR A 669 -6.83 -10.74 19.24
CA TYR A 669 -7.87 -11.09 18.26
C TYR A 669 -8.26 -12.58 18.34
N LYS A 670 -7.29 -13.47 18.57
CA LYS A 670 -7.57 -14.88 18.86
C LYS A 670 -8.48 -15.01 20.09
N ASN A 671 -8.12 -14.35 21.19
CA ASN A 671 -8.95 -14.37 22.40
C ASN A 671 -10.35 -13.80 22.14
N ARG A 672 -10.48 -12.80 21.25
CA ARG A 672 -11.78 -12.26 20.87
C ARG A 672 -12.66 -13.29 20.15
N THR A 673 -12.13 -14.01 19.19
CA THR A 673 -12.88 -15.08 18.49
C THR A 673 -13.34 -16.18 19.45
N ILE A 674 -12.48 -16.59 20.37
CA ILE A 674 -12.82 -17.56 21.44
C ILE A 674 -13.92 -17.00 22.36
N ASN A 675 -13.83 -15.73 22.75
CA ASN A 675 -14.84 -15.10 23.61
C ASN A 675 -16.19 -14.98 22.92
N ILE A 676 -16.22 -14.71 21.61
CA ILE A 676 -17.46 -14.71 20.82
C ILE A 676 -18.08 -16.11 20.81
N TRP A 677 -17.27 -17.15 20.56
CA TRP A 677 -17.72 -18.54 20.66
C TRP A 677 -18.37 -18.81 22.01
N LYS A 678 -17.66 -18.53 23.12
CA LYS A 678 -18.17 -18.76 24.50
C LYS A 678 -19.46 -17.98 24.77
N LEU A 679 -19.55 -16.73 24.35
CA LEU A 679 -20.71 -15.87 24.52
C LEU A 679 -21.95 -16.46 23.82
N VAL A 680 -21.82 -16.94 22.59
CA VAL A 680 -22.91 -17.56 21.84
C VAL A 680 -23.38 -18.87 22.53
N GLN A 681 -22.46 -19.70 23.03
CA GLN A 681 -22.79 -20.90 23.77
C GLN A 681 -23.58 -20.57 25.08
N GLN A 682 -23.15 -19.53 25.81
CA GLN A 682 -23.85 -19.07 27.01
C GLN A 682 -25.29 -18.62 26.73
N ILE A 683 -25.53 -17.93 25.59
CA ILE A 683 -26.85 -17.44 25.21
C ILE A 683 -27.83 -18.59 25.04
N SER A 684 -27.38 -19.74 24.56
CA SER A 684 -28.25 -20.93 24.37
C SER A 684 -28.89 -21.44 25.69
N THR A 685 -28.27 -21.15 26.85
CA THR A 685 -28.72 -21.61 28.19
C THR A 685 -29.60 -20.62 28.95
N ILE A 686 -29.86 -19.42 28.39
CA ILE A 686 -30.61 -18.34 29.05
C ILE A 686 -32.08 -18.70 29.19
N LYS A 687 -32.66 -18.49 30.40
CA LYS A 687 -34.12 -18.63 30.66
C LYS A 687 -34.83 -17.37 30.21
N GLU A 688 -35.99 -17.52 29.56
CA GLU A 688 -36.75 -16.45 28.95
C GLU A 688 -37.28 -15.42 29.97
N LYS A 689 -37.03 -14.12 29.65
CA LYS A 689 -37.63 -12.98 30.35
C LYS A 689 -37.75 -11.81 29.36
N LYS A 690 -38.92 -11.27 29.17
CA LYS A 690 -39.20 -10.15 28.27
C LYS A 690 -39.11 -8.80 29.01
N GLN A 691 -38.49 -7.81 28.34
CA GLN A 691 -38.41 -6.43 28.79
C GLN A 691 -38.58 -5.51 27.55
N GLU A 692 -39.78 -5.11 27.23
CA GLU A 692 -40.17 -4.51 25.94
C GLU A 692 -39.25 -3.38 25.46
N ASN A 693 -38.97 -2.38 26.30
CA ASN A 693 -38.13 -1.24 25.94
C ASN A 693 -36.69 -1.69 25.66
N LEU A 694 -36.14 -2.58 26.47
CA LEU A 694 -34.77 -3.10 26.29
C LEU A 694 -34.69 -4.02 25.06
N ASP A 695 -35.72 -4.80 24.80
CA ASP A 695 -35.83 -5.64 23.61
C ASP A 695 -35.87 -4.79 22.32
N ASN A 696 -36.64 -3.68 22.32
CA ASN A 696 -36.71 -2.75 21.21
C ASN A 696 -35.37 -2.03 20.99
N TRP A 697 -34.70 -1.66 22.09
CA TRP A 697 -33.35 -1.08 21.99
C TRP A 697 -32.36 -2.04 21.32
N LEU A 698 -32.34 -3.32 21.69
CA LEU A 698 -31.43 -4.29 21.10
C LEU A 698 -31.70 -4.50 19.59
N ARG A 699 -32.99 -4.56 19.19
CA ARG A 699 -33.37 -4.60 17.77
C ARG A 699 -32.88 -3.38 17.03
N SER A 700 -33.16 -2.20 17.57
CA SER A 700 -32.75 -0.93 16.97
C SER A 700 -31.25 -0.84 16.85
N SER A 701 -30.50 -1.18 17.90
CA SER A 701 -29.04 -1.21 17.88
C SER A 701 -28.50 -2.15 16.79
N LEU A 702 -29.06 -3.35 16.67
CA LEU A 702 -28.67 -4.30 15.62
C LEU A 702 -28.90 -3.71 14.22
N GLN A 703 -30.04 -3.05 13.97
CA GLN A 703 -30.30 -2.40 12.69
C GLN A 703 -29.33 -1.26 12.40
N ARG A 704 -28.96 -0.45 13.39
CA ARG A 704 -27.92 0.58 13.26
C ARG A 704 -26.57 -0.03 12.88
N ARG A 705 -26.21 -1.19 13.48
CA ARG A 705 -24.99 -1.91 13.12
C ARG A 705 -25.04 -2.41 11.67
N ILE A 706 -26.16 -3.02 11.25
CA ILE A 706 -26.37 -3.49 9.87
C ILE A 706 -26.20 -2.31 8.89
N GLN A 707 -26.88 -1.18 9.13
CA GLN A 707 -26.81 -0.01 8.28
C GLN A 707 -25.37 0.49 8.10
N LYS A 708 -24.61 0.61 9.21
CA LYS A 708 -23.22 1.05 9.16
C LYS A 708 -22.32 0.05 8.44
N VAL A 709 -22.52 -1.25 8.65
CA VAL A 709 -21.77 -2.32 7.98
C VAL A 709 -22.00 -2.27 6.46
N LEU A 710 -23.26 -2.13 6.01
CA LEU A 710 -23.60 -2.02 4.61
C LEU A 710 -22.94 -0.78 3.97
N ASN A 711 -23.07 0.39 4.60
CA ASN A 711 -22.44 1.62 4.12
C ASN A 711 -20.92 1.51 4.05
N ALA A 712 -20.29 0.86 5.04
CA ALA A 712 -18.84 0.66 5.05
C ALA A 712 -18.36 -0.31 3.96
N PHE A 713 -19.13 -1.33 3.60
CA PHE A 713 -18.82 -2.19 2.47
C PHE A 713 -18.91 -1.48 1.11
N GLU A 714 -19.82 -0.52 0.94
CA GLU A 714 -19.93 0.25 -0.32
C GLU A 714 -18.66 1.09 -0.59
N THR A 715 -17.97 1.53 0.45
CA THR A 715 -16.71 2.31 0.35
C THR A 715 -15.47 1.47 0.65
N PHE A 716 -15.63 0.16 0.85
CA PHE A 716 -14.58 -0.76 1.30
C PHE A 716 -13.84 -0.32 2.58
N ASP A 717 -14.54 0.38 3.48
CA ASP A 717 -14.01 0.66 4.82
C ASP A 717 -14.10 -0.60 5.70
N LEU A 718 -13.16 -1.51 5.45
CA LEU A 718 -13.12 -2.81 6.10
C LEU A 718 -12.83 -2.69 7.61
N ARG A 719 -12.21 -1.60 8.05
CA ARG A 719 -11.98 -1.34 9.46
C ARG A 719 -13.28 -1.00 10.20
N VAL A 720 -14.09 -0.10 9.66
CA VAL A 720 -15.40 0.20 10.22
C VAL A 720 -16.27 -1.05 10.20
N THR A 721 -16.30 -1.79 9.09
CA THR A 721 -17.04 -3.05 8.99
C THR A 721 -16.67 -4.02 10.12
N SER A 722 -15.38 -4.28 10.33
CA SER A 722 -14.93 -5.20 11.38
C SER A 722 -15.19 -4.68 12.79
N ASN A 723 -15.08 -3.36 13.03
CA ASN A 723 -15.39 -2.74 14.31
C ASN A 723 -16.88 -2.92 14.68
N GLU A 724 -17.79 -2.59 13.76
CA GLU A 724 -19.22 -2.70 14.03
C GLU A 724 -19.64 -4.17 14.31
N ILE A 725 -19.09 -5.13 13.56
CA ILE A 725 -19.44 -6.55 13.70
C ILE A 725 -18.84 -7.17 14.98
N PHE A 726 -17.54 -7.01 15.22
CA PHE A 726 -16.85 -7.77 16.27
C PHE A 726 -16.72 -7.04 17.60
N PHE A 727 -16.89 -5.72 17.62
CA PHE A 727 -16.74 -4.93 18.85
C PHE A 727 -18.07 -4.33 19.26
N GLU A 728 -18.74 -3.62 18.39
CA GLU A 728 -19.96 -2.92 18.75
C GLU A 728 -21.18 -3.85 18.89
N CYS A 729 -21.39 -4.83 18.00
CA CYS A 729 -22.43 -5.85 18.19
C CYS A 729 -22.22 -6.64 19.48
N GLN A 730 -21.00 -7.05 19.80
CA GLN A 730 -20.68 -7.75 21.04
C GLN A 730 -20.97 -6.87 22.26
N LYS A 731 -20.60 -5.60 22.24
CA LYS A 731 -20.86 -4.62 23.30
C LYS A 731 -22.36 -4.42 23.54
N ASP A 732 -23.15 -4.27 22.47
CA ASP A 732 -24.59 -4.12 22.56
C ASP A 732 -25.25 -5.36 23.18
N LEU A 733 -24.85 -6.56 22.74
CA LEU A 733 -25.33 -7.82 23.28
C LEU A 733 -24.97 -8.00 24.76
N GLN A 734 -23.70 -7.70 25.12
CA GLN A 734 -23.25 -7.76 26.52
C GLN A 734 -24.00 -6.74 27.39
N TRP A 735 -24.27 -5.54 26.89
CA TRP A 735 -25.08 -4.55 27.58
C TRP A 735 -26.50 -5.07 27.83
N TYR A 736 -27.13 -5.61 26.78
CA TYR A 736 -28.47 -6.20 26.90
C TYR A 736 -28.54 -7.27 27.99
N LEU A 737 -27.59 -8.22 27.96
CA LEU A 737 -27.54 -9.30 28.99
C LEU A 737 -27.27 -8.75 30.38
N LYS A 738 -26.34 -7.80 30.52
CA LYS A 738 -26.03 -7.15 31.80
C LYS A 738 -27.21 -6.39 32.37
N ARG A 739 -28.04 -5.83 31.51
CA ARG A 739 -29.28 -5.15 31.89
C ARG A 739 -30.40 -6.13 32.28
N GLY A 740 -30.15 -7.45 32.22
CA GLY A 740 -31.10 -8.48 32.53
C GLY A 740 -32.02 -8.85 31.39
N GLY A 741 -31.69 -8.46 30.18
CA GLY A 741 -32.40 -8.87 28.97
C GLY A 741 -32.24 -10.37 28.69
N ALA A 742 -33.34 -11.04 28.45
CA ALA A 742 -33.38 -12.50 28.30
C ALA A 742 -34.53 -12.95 27.37
N ASN A 743 -34.90 -12.17 26.37
CA ASN A 743 -35.88 -12.57 25.37
C ASN A 743 -35.24 -13.59 24.42
N LYS A 744 -35.54 -14.85 24.58
CA LYS A 744 -34.92 -15.97 23.85
C LYS A 744 -35.10 -15.81 22.35
N LYS A 745 -36.29 -15.47 21.87
CA LYS A 745 -36.56 -15.27 20.43
C LYS A 745 -35.71 -14.15 19.85
N LEU A 746 -35.55 -13.05 20.57
CA LEU A 746 -34.72 -11.91 20.14
C LEU A 746 -33.24 -12.27 20.15
N LEU A 747 -32.78 -12.97 21.19
CA LEU A 747 -31.40 -13.42 21.28
C LEU A 747 -31.04 -14.38 20.15
N ASP A 748 -31.93 -15.35 19.84
CA ASP A 748 -31.72 -16.27 18.72
C ASP A 748 -31.67 -15.52 17.37
N GLN A 749 -32.56 -14.53 17.18
CA GLN A 749 -32.53 -13.66 15.99
C GLN A 749 -31.23 -12.85 15.92
N PHE A 750 -30.82 -12.25 17.03
CA PHE A 750 -29.58 -11.46 17.10
C PHE A 750 -28.36 -12.32 16.76
N VAL A 751 -28.23 -13.48 17.42
CA VAL A 751 -27.11 -14.42 17.21
C VAL A 751 -27.07 -14.89 15.76
N ARG A 752 -28.23 -15.32 15.22
CA ARG A 752 -28.32 -15.71 13.80
C ARG A 752 -27.84 -14.60 12.86
N THR A 753 -28.34 -13.38 13.03
CA THR A 753 -27.96 -12.22 12.22
C THR A 753 -26.46 -11.90 12.38
N TRP A 754 -25.97 -11.93 13.62
CA TRP A 754 -24.57 -11.66 13.92
C TRP A 754 -23.61 -12.67 13.28
N ILE A 755 -23.96 -13.97 13.29
CA ILE A 755 -23.20 -15.03 12.60
C ILE A 755 -23.13 -14.74 11.11
N VAL A 756 -24.23 -14.35 10.48
CA VAL A 756 -24.25 -14.01 9.05
C VAL A 756 -23.40 -12.76 8.76
N LEU A 757 -23.47 -11.72 9.63
CA LEU A 757 -22.64 -10.51 9.49
C LEU A 757 -21.14 -10.82 9.55
N MET A 758 -20.70 -11.72 10.46
CA MET A 758 -19.28 -12.04 10.64
C MET A 758 -18.71 -12.97 9.55
N THR A 759 -19.57 -13.68 8.80
CA THR A 759 -19.18 -14.71 7.83
C THR A 759 -18.12 -14.26 6.82
N PRO A 760 -18.17 -13.08 6.21
CA PRO A 760 -17.11 -12.66 5.27
C PRO A 760 -15.73 -12.56 5.92
N ILE A 761 -15.67 -12.21 7.20
CA ILE A 761 -14.42 -11.89 7.92
C ILE A 761 -13.84 -13.10 8.64
N THR A 762 -14.65 -13.79 9.45
CA THR A 762 -14.28 -14.99 10.23
C THR A 762 -15.14 -16.20 9.81
N PRO A 763 -14.96 -16.70 8.59
CA PRO A 763 -15.86 -17.68 8.00
C PRO A 763 -15.86 -19.02 8.73
N HIS A 764 -14.74 -19.46 9.30
CA HIS A 764 -14.66 -20.75 9.99
C HIS A 764 -15.42 -20.71 11.31
N LEU A 765 -15.26 -19.64 12.09
CA LEU A 765 -16.03 -19.40 13.32
C LEU A 765 -17.53 -19.31 13.00
N ALA A 766 -17.90 -18.57 11.95
CA ALA A 766 -19.28 -18.39 11.56
C ALA A 766 -19.94 -19.72 11.16
N GLU A 767 -19.31 -20.55 10.34
CA GLU A 767 -19.82 -21.86 9.94
C GLU A 767 -19.97 -22.80 11.15
N GLU A 768 -19.00 -22.80 12.08
CA GLU A 768 -19.09 -23.64 13.27
C GLU A 768 -20.22 -23.20 14.20
N LEU A 769 -20.35 -21.89 14.43
CA LEU A 769 -21.47 -21.35 15.20
C LEU A 769 -22.81 -21.64 14.52
N TRP A 770 -22.90 -21.53 13.21
CA TRP A 770 -24.11 -21.84 12.43
C TRP A 770 -24.53 -23.30 12.57
N ALA A 771 -23.57 -24.21 12.47
CA ALA A 771 -23.79 -25.63 12.65
C ALA A 771 -24.25 -25.96 14.08
N THR A 772 -23.68 -25.31 15.10
CA THR A 772 -24.12 -25.52 16.52
C THR A 772 -25.55 -25.03 16.79
N GLN A 773 -26.05 -24.10 15.95
CA GLN A 773 -27.48 -23.70 16.01
C GLN A 773 -28.42 -24.68 15.28
N GLY A 774 -27.93 -25.83 14.80
CA GLY A 774 -28.72 -26.87 14.16
C GLY A 774 -28.92 -26.68 12.64
N HIS A 775 -28.20 -25.79 11.99
CA HIS A 775 -28.27 -25.61 10.55
C HIS A 775 -27.38 -26.61 9.80
N ASN A 776 -27.89 -27.19 8.72
CA ASN A 776 -27.20 -28.22 7.92
C ASN A 776 -26.60 -27.73 6.60
N HIS A 777 -26.75 -26.44 6.31
CA HIS A 777 -26.20 -25.79 5.11
C HIS A 777 -25.15 -24.74 5.48
N PHE A 778 -24.33 -24.33 4.53
CA PHE A 778 -23.30 -23.32 4.78
C PHE A 778 -23.91 -21.93 5.05
N VAL A 779 -23.45 -21.27 6.10
CA VAL A 779 -23.80 -19.86 6.34
C VAL A 779 -23.27 -18.95 5.23
N SER A 780 -22.21 -19.35 4.55
CA SER A 780 -21.66 -18.66 3.38
C SER A 780 -22.65 -18.55 2.20
N ASN A 781 -23.72 -19.36 2.19
CA ASN A 781 -24.80 -19.32 1.20
C ASN A 781 -26.03 -18.53 1.66
N GLU A 782 -26.05 -18.05 2.90
CA GLU A 782 -27.13 -17.20 3.39
C GLU A 782 -27.10 -15.82 2.74
N LYS A 783 -28.30 -15.19 2.64
CA LYS A 783 -28.39 -13.80 2.20
C LYS A 783 -27.86 -12.88 3.30
N TYR A 784 -27.00 -11.94 2.91
CA TYR A 784 -26.48 -10.94 3.84
C TYR A 784 -27.62 -10.08 4.42
N PRO A 785 -27.57 -9.70 5.71
CA PRO A 785 -28.66 -8.96 6.35
C PRO A 785 -28.91 -7.61 5.67
N GLU A 786 -30.18 -7.29 5.47
CA GLU A 786 -30.64 -6.01 4.97
C GLU A 786 -31.06 -5.10 6.12
N PHE A 787 -30.90 -3.80 5.95
CA PHE A 787 -31.36 -2.80 6.90
C PHE A 787 -32.88 -2.66 6.87
N ASN A 788 -33.53 -2.80 8.04
CA ASN A 788 -34.97 -2.58 8.21
C ASN A 788 -35.23 -1.33 9.07
N PRO A 789 -35.62 -0.19 8.47
CA PRO A 789 -35.89 1.04 9.22
C PRO A 789 -37.08 0.92 10.19
N GLU A 790 -38.00 -0.02 9.99
CA GLU A 790 -39.17 -0.21 10.85
C GLU A 790 -38.80 -0.76 12.23
N GLU A 791 -37.65 -1.41 12.37
CA GLU A 791 -37.12 -1.92 13.64
C GLU A 791 -36.33 -0.85 14.44
N ILE A 792 -36.22 0.38 13.94
CA ILE A 792 -35.57 1.46 14.66
C ILE A 792 -36.51 2.04 15.74
N SER A 793 -36.03 2.06 16.97
CA SER A 793 -36.68 2.72 18.08
C SER A 793 -35.81 3.80 18.68
N GLU A 794 -35.85 5.00 18.09
CA GLU A 794 -35.05 6.15 18.55
C GLU A 794 -35.32 6.48 20.01
N LYS A 795 -36.58 6.31 20.45
CA LYS A 795 -36.98 6.52 21.84
C LYS A 795 -36.23 5.61 22.82
N ASP A 796 -36.13 4.33 22.50
CA ASP A 796 -35.44 3.35 23.35
C ASP A 796 -33.90 3.51 23.24
N GLU A 797 -33.35 3.90 22.08
CA GLU A 797 -31.93 4.28 21.92
C GLU A 797 -31.58 5.45 22.84
N VAL A 798 -32.36 6.51 22.84
CA VAL A 798 -32.14 7.70 23.69
C VAL A 798 -32.35 7.35 25.17
N GLY A 799 -33.31 6.47 25.53
CA GLY A 799 -33.52 6.01 26.91
C GLY A 799 -32.29 5.26 27.46
N GLU A 800 -31.73 4.32 26.72
CA GLU A 800 -30.52 3.60 27.14
C GLU A 800 -29.24 4.51 27.11
N TYR A 801 -29.18 5.49 26.21
CA TYR A 801 -28.14 6.53 26.27
C TYR A 801 -28.22 7.35 27.55
N LEU A 802 -29.44 7.78 27.96
CA LEU A 802 -29.66 8.49 29.22
C LEU A 802 -29.18 7.67 30.42
N LEU A 803 -29.52 6.36 30.46
CA LEU A 803 -29.08 5.47 31.51
C LEU A 803 -27.56 5.34 31.59
N THR A 804 -26.89 5.17 30.43
CA THR A 804 -25.44 5.08 30.36
C THR A 804 -24.78 6.34 30.90
N ARG A 805 -25.30 7.52 30.52
CA ARG A 805 -24.81 8.82 31.02
C ARG A 805 -24.98 8.95 32.54
N VAL A 806 -26.11 8.54 33.09
CA VAL A 806 -26.34 8.57 34.52
C VAL A 806 -25.35 7.70 35.28
N ILE A 807 -25.03 6.52 34.75
CA ILE A 807 -24.04 5.61 35.33
C ILE A 807 -22.64 6.22 35.28
N GLU A 808 -22.25 6.79 34.14
CA GLU A 808 -20.95 7.46 33.96
C GLU A 808 -20.79 8.65 34.92
N ASP A 809 -21.76 9.59 34.90
CA ASP A 809 -21.73 10.78 35.74
C ASP A 809 -21.74 10.41 37.25
N THR A 810 -22.49 9.38 37.65
CA THR A 810 -22.48 8.87 39.03
C THR A 810 -21.12 8.33 39.41
N ASN A 811 -20.51 7.49 38.56
CA ASN A 811 -19.19 6.92 38.81
C ASN A 811 -18.10 8.00 38.92
N GLU A 812 -18.19 9.05 38.10
CA GLU A 812 -17.26 10.20 38.20
C GLU A 812 -17.41 10.91 39.54
N ILE A 813 -18.66 11.17 39.99
CA ILE A 813 -18.91 11.79 41.28
C ILE A 813 -18.33 10.93 42.41
N LEU A 814 -18.58 9.61 42.41
CA LEU A 814 -18.07 8.69 43.42
C LEU A 814 -16.53 8.62 43.44
N LYS A 815 -15.91 8.64 42.27
CA LYS A 815 -14.43 8.65 42.12
C LYS A 815 -13.82 9.92 42.71
N VAL A 816 -14.44 11.08 42.47
CA VAL A 816 -13.94 12.37 42.95
C VAL A 816 -14.20 12.54 44.43
N THR A 817 -15.42 12.21 44.90
CA THR A 817 -15.83 12.43 46.28
C THR A 817 -15.35 11.34 47.24
N LYS A 818 -15.01 10.14 46.74
CA LYS A 818 -14.64 8.93 47.48
C LYS A 818 -15.71 8.53 48.53
N ILE A 819 -16.96 8.88 48.30
CA ILE A 819 -18.07 8.50 49.16
C ILE A 819 -18.52 7.08 48.85
N THR A 820 -18.74 6.25 49.85
CA THR A 820 -19.46 4.99 49.72
C THR A 820 -20.96 5.28 49.78
N PRO A 821 -21.73 5.15 48.70
CA PRO A 821 -23.11 5.63 48.68
C PRO A 821 -24.02 4.68 49.52
N LYS A 822 -24.87 5.27 50.36
CA LYS A 822 -25.99 4.57 51.01
C LYS A 822 -27.29 4.75 50.23
N LYS A 823 -27.39 5.90 49.56
CA LYS A 823 -28.53 6.28 48.74
C LYS A 823 -28.10 7.24 47.65
N ILE A 824 -28.62 7.03 46.46
CA ILE A 824 -28.43 7.90 45.29
C ILE A 824 -29.79 8.41 44.85
N CYS A 825 -29.95 9.75 44.76
CA CYS A 825 -31.14 10.36 44.21
C CYS A 825 -30.84 10.96 42.84
N ILE A 826 -31.60 10.55 41.83
CA ILE A 826 -31.47 11.01 40.43
C ILE A 826 -32.67 11.91 40.13
N TYR A 827 -32.42 13.13 39.70
CA TYR A 827 -33.43 14.13 39.40
C TYR A 827 -33.50 14.40 37.90
N THR A 828 -34.57 13.98 37.24
CA THR A 828 -34.80 14.19 35.81
C THR A 828 -35.26 15.64 35.53
N SER A 829 -35.01 16.10 34.31
CA SER A 829 -35.40 17.44 33.92
C SER A 829 -36.92 17.61 33.81
N PRO A 830 -37.46 18.79 34.16
CA PRO A 830 -38.87 19.06 33.98
C PRO A 830 -39.22 19.12 32.48
N GLU A 831 -40.47 18.74 32.15
CA GLU A 831 -40.97 18.66 30.78
C GLU A 831 -40.79 19.97 29.98
N TRP A 832 -40.97 21.11 30.67
CA TRP A 832 -40.85 22.41 30.04
C TRP A 832 -39.42 22.68 29.49
N LYS A 833 -38.38 22.22 30.19
CA LYS A 833 -37.00 22.32 29.70
C LYS A 833 -36.78 21.49 28.42
N GLN A 834 -37.34 20.31 28.37
CA GLN A 834 -37.25 19.47 27.19
C GLN A 834 -37.99 20.09 26.00
N LYS A 835 -39.16 20.66 26.18
CA LYS A 835 -39.89 21.37 25.12
C LYS A 835 -39.11 22.56 24.57
N ILE A 836 -38.52 23.36 25.46
CA ILE A 836 -37.72 24.51 25.11
C ILE A 836 -36.48 24.10 24.29
N LEU A 837 -35.75 23.08 24.77
CA LEU A 837 -34.56 22.61 24.06
C LEU A 837 -34.89 22.11 22.66
N ARG A 838 -35.95 21.30 22.50
CA ARG A 838 -36.37 20.81 21.16
C ARG A 838 -36.74 21.97 20.23
N LYS A 839 -37.45 22.97 20.73
CA LYS A 839 -37.79 24.17 19.97
C LYS A 839 -36.54 24.95 19.55
N ALA A 840 -35.62 25.16 20.48
CA ALA A 840 -34.34 25.83 20.22
C ALA A 840 -33.53 25.13 19.14
N LEU A 841 -33.42 23.79 19.18
CA LEU A 841 -32.72 22.99 18.19
C LEU A 841 -33.33 23.07 16.79
N ARG A 842 -34.66 23.06 16.69
CA ARG A 842 -35.35 23.22 15.42
C ARG A 842 -35.12 24.61 14.80
N LEU A 843 -35.20 25.67 15.61
CA LEU A 843 -34.91 27.05 15.17
C LEU A 843 -33.43 27.20 14.77
N ALA A 844 -32.52 26.57 15.52
CA ALA A 844 -31.09 26.63 15.20
C ALA A 844 -30.77 25.92 13.89
N ALA A 845 -31.45 24.83 13.56
CA ALA A 845 -31.28 24.13 12.28
C ALA A 845 -31.69 25.01 11.08
N GLY A 846 -32.69 25.90 11.25
CA GLY A 846 -33.10 26.88 10.26
C GLY A 846 -32.33 28.23 10.30
N ASN A 847 -31.31 28.36 11.15
CA ASN A 847 -30.61 29.62 11.44
C ASN A 847 -31.51 30.75 12.00
N GLU A 848 -32.66 30.39 12.56
CA GLU A 848 -33.66 31.34 13.09
C GLU A 848 -33.59 31.51 14.61
N PHE A 849 -32.68 30.86 15.30
CA PHE A 849 -32.57 30.86 16.74
C PHE A 849 -32.10 32.22 17.27
N ASN A 850 -32.99 32.89 18.05
CA ASN A 850 -32.69 34.11 18.76
C ASN A 850 -33.15 33.99 20.22
N VAL A 851 -32.24 34.20 21.16
CA VAL A 851 -32.49 34.05 22.60
C VAL A 851 -33.63 34.94 23.09
N GLY A 852 -33.65 36.24 22.71
CA GLY A 852 -34.67 37.18 23.16
C GLY A 852 -36.06 36.86 22.62
N LEU A 853 -36.13 36.53 21.32
CA LEU A 853 -37.39 36.14 20.70
C LEU A 853 -37.91 34.83 21.29
N MET A 854 -37.02 33.86 21.55
CA MET A 854 -37.42 32.60 22.16
C MET A 854 -37.94 32.75 23.58
N ILE A 855 -37.32 33.59 24.41
CA ILE A 855 -37.81 33.91 25.77
C ILE A 855 -39.20 34.52 25.67
N LYS A 856 -39.36 35.54 24.84
CA LYS A 856 -40.64 36.23 24.64
C LYS A 856 -41.75 35.28 24.22
N ASP A 857 -41.47 34.47 23.22
CA ASP A 857 -42.40 33.49 22.64
C ASP A 857 -42.74 32.37 23.69
N THR A 858 -41.75 31.86 24.41
CA THR A 858 -41.98 30.86 25.46
C THR A 858 -42.86 31.39 26.59
N LEU A 859 -42.69 32.65 26.96
CA LEU A 859 -43.48 33.31 28.03
C LEU A 859 -44.89 33.75 27.59
N THR A 860 -45.27 33.58 26.33
CA THR A 860 -46.65 33.72 25.87
C THR A 860 -47.55 32.62 26.44
N ASP A 861 -46.99 31.45 26.73
CA ASP A 861 -47.69 30.35 27.40
C ASP A 861 -47.94 30.72 28.87
N PRO A 862 -49.23 30.76 29.28
CA PRO A 862 -49.57 31.07 30.67
C PRO A 862 -48.94 30.19 31.73
N SER A 863 -48.69 28.90 31.40
CA SER A 863 -48.03 27.95 32.29
C SER A 863 -46.56 28.25 32.54
N MET A 864 -45.89 28.99 31.62
CA MET A 864 -44.50 29.37 31.71
C MET A 864 -44.25 30.69 32.43
N LYS A 865 -45.29 31.54 32.56
CA LYS A 865 -45.14 32.86 33.23
C LYS A 865 -44.62 32.78 34.67
N PRO A 866 -45.10 31.83 35.53
CA PRO A 866 -44.55 31.67 36.87
C PRO A 866 -43.07 31.27 36.90
N LEU A 867 -42.59 30.67 35.82
CA LEU A 867 -41.20 30.18 35.67
C LEU A 867 -40.30 31.16 34.92
N GLY A 868 -40.72 32.43 34.69
CA GLY A 868 -40.11 33.40 33.83
C GLY A 868 -38.60 33.56 34.00
N GLN A 869 -38.14 33.64 35.26
CA GLN A 869 -36.69 33.76 35.56
C GLN A 869 -35.94 32.47 35.19
N GLN A 870 -36.49 31.30 35.49
CA GLN A 870 -35.88 30.00 35.16
C GLN A 870 -35.86 29.75 33.64
N VAL A 871 -36.94 30.12 32.96
CA VAL A 871 -37.02 30.08 31.48
C VAL A 871 -35.95 30.95 30.86
N SER A 872 -35.81 32.20 31.30
CA SER A 872 -34.81 33.13 30.78
C SER A 872 -33.38 32.61 30.98
N GLN A 873 -33.07 32.11 32.18
CA GLN A 873 -31.75 31.54 32.48
C GLN A 873 -31.47 30.28 31.63
N PHE A 874 -32.46 29.42 31.46
CA PHE A 874 -32.29 28.17 30.70
C PHE A 874 -32.13 28.44 29.18
N VAL A 875 -32.93 29.34 28.60
CA VAL A 875 -32.82 29.73 27.19
C VAL A 875 -31.50 30.42 26.91
N SER A 876 -31.05 31.31 27.81
CA SER A 876 -29.74 31.96 27.69
C SER A 876 -28.57 30.94 27.73
N LYS A 877 -28.65 29.98 28.65
CA LYS A 877 -27.68 28.89 28.73
C LYS A 877 -27.65 28.08 27.45
N ILE A 878 -28.81 27.64 26.96
CA ILE A 878 -28.92 26.89 25.68
C ILE A 878 -28.35 27.72 24.53
N GLY A 879 -28.59 29.02 24.48
CA GLY A 879 -28.09 29.90 23.44
C GLY A 879 -26.54 29.90 23.34
N GLY A 880 -25.86 29.77 24.48
CA GLY A 880 -24.39 29.58 24.51
C GLY A 880 -23.93 28.17 24.10
N GLU A 881 -24.72 27.13 24.42
CA GLU A 881 -24.30 25.72 24.27
C GLU A 881 -24.77 25.09 22.95
N ILE A 882 -25.84 25.58 22.31
CA ILE A 882 -26.49 24.92 21.16
C ILE A 882 -25.58 24.69 19.95
N LYS A 883 -24.59 25.59 19.76
CA LYS A 883 -23.59 25.49 18.71
C LYS A 883 -22.52 24.40 18.98
N MET A 884 -22.35 24.02 20.25
CA MET A 884 -21.36 23.07 20.73
C MET A 884 -21.88 21.61 20.67
N PHE A 885 -23.22 21.42 20.57
CA PHE A 885 -23.78 20.09 20.48
C PHE A 885 -23.37 19.41 19.18
N SER A 886 -22.89 18.18 19.28
CA SER A 886 -22.65 17.32 18.12
C SER A 886 -23.94 17.08 17.34
N GLU A 887 -23.86 16.76 16.06
CA GLU A 887 -25.02 16.38 15.24
C GLU A 887 -25.81 15.23 15.86
N ILE A 888 -25.08 14.24 16.41
CA ILE A 888 -25.67 13.09 17.11
C ILE A 888 -26.47 13.53 18.34
N ASP A 889 -25.90 14.41 19.17
CA ASP A 889 -26.60 14.89 20.36
C ASP A 889 -27.81 15.74 19.99
N ARG A 890 -27.72 16.56 18.96
CA ARG A 890 -28.87 17.32 18.44
C ARG A 890 -30.01 16.40 18.02
N GLY A 891 -29.70 15.32 17.31
CA GLY A 891 -30.65 14.26 16.95
C GLY A 891 -31.33 13.66 18.21
N ARG A 892 -30.56 13.26 19.21
CA ARG A 892 -31.06 12.67 20.47
C ARG A 892 -31.98 13.63 21.23
N PHE A 893 -31.61 14.89 21.39
CA PHE A 893 -32.43 15.90 22.09
C PHE A 893 -33.77 16.20 21.39
N LEU A 894 -33.86 15.94 20.08
CA LEU A 894 -35.10 16.11 19.34
C LEU A 894 -36.13 15.03 19.63
N ILE A 895 -35.69 13.86 20.09
CA ILE A 895 -36.57 12.71 20.42
C ILE A 895 -37.25 12.92 21.77
N PRO A 896 -38.57 12.93 21.83
CA PRO A 896 -39.31 13.04 23.09
C PRO A 896 -39.26 11.71 23.86
N ILE A 897 -38.68 11.75 25.07
CA ILE A 897 -38.72 10.60 26.00
C ILE A 897 -39.20 11.02 27.36
N ASN A 898 -39.77 10.04 28.09
CA ASN A 898 -40.05 10.17 29.52
C ASN A 898 -38.82 9.68 30.30
N GLU A 899 -37.93 10.60 30.66
CA GLU A 899 -36.66 10.30 31.35
C GLU A 899 -36.90 9.52 32.67
N LYS A 900 -37.88 9.94 33.45
CA LYS A 900 -38.20 9.29 34.72
C LYS A 900 -38.65 7.83 34.52
N GLU A 901 -39.54 7.56 33.59
CA GLU A 901 -40.02 6.23 33.27
C GLU A 901 -38.89 5.29 32.81
N HIS A 902 -38.02 5.76 31.90
CA HIS A 902 -36.88 4.98 31.47
C HIS A 902 -35.92 4.61 32.59
N LEU A 903 -35.61 5.56 33.46
CA LEU A 903 -34.77 5.30 34.63
C LEU A 903 -35.47 4.42 35.69
N LEU A 904 -36.78 4.56 35.89
CA LEU A 904 -37.54 3.68 36.78
C LEU A 904 -37.55 2.22 36.30
N ASN A 905 -37.66 1.99 35.00
CA ASN A 905 -37.53 0.65 34.39
C ASN A 905 -36.16 0.03 34.61
N ALA A 906 -35.12 0.88 34.79
CA ALA A 906 -33.74 0.47 35.09
C ALA A 906 -33.38 0.49 36.58
N LYS A 907 -34.33 0.81 37.51
CA LYS A 907 -34.04 1.05 38.93
C LYS A 907 -33.38 -0.14 39.62
N LEU A 908 -33.85 -1.36 39.35
CA LEU A 908 -33.27 -2.57 39.95
C LEU A 908 -31.80 -2.74 39.52
N TYR A 909 -31.53 -2.55 38.24
CA TYR A 909 -30.15 -2.59 37.69
C TYR A 909 -29.26 -1.49 38.28
N LEU A 910 -29.76 -0.25 38.45
CA LEU A 910 -29.02 0.82 39.09
C LEU A 910 -28.69 0.53 40.55
N ASN A 911 -29.64 -0.11 41.29
CA ASN A 911 -29.39 -0.55 42.67
C ASN A 911 -28.25 -1.58 42.73
N GLU A 912 -28.21 -2.54 41.80
CA GLU A 912 -27.15 -3.52 41.69
C GLU A 912 -25.80 -2.89 41.32
N VAL A 913 -25.78 -2.02 40.33
CA VAL A 913 -24.55 -1.34 39.85
C VAL A 913 -23.86 -0.54 40.94
N PHE A 914 -24.63 0.19 41.75
CA PHE A 914 -24.12 1.06 42.80
C PHE A 914 -24.12 0.43 44.20
N ASN A 915 -24.62 -0.79 44.33
CA ASN A 915 -24.80 -1.51 45.60
C ASN A 915 -25.43 -0.66 46.69
N CYS A 916 -26.44 0.16 46.33
CA CYS A 916 -27.18 1.03 47.24
C CYS A 916 -28.60 1.29 46.75
N LYS A 917 -29.41 1.95 47.57
CA LYS A 917 -30.76 2.35 47.19
C LYS A 917 -30.71 3.53 46.22
N VAL A 918 -31.28 3.37 45.00
CA VAL A 918 -31.44 4.46 44.03
C VAL A 918 -32.87 4.92 43.97
N GLU A 919 -33.10 6.22 44.13
CA GLU A 919 -34.43 6.87 44.03
C GLU A 919 -34.43 7.80 42.82
N ILE A 920 -35.52 7.83 42.07
CA ILE A 920 -35.65 8.61 40.85
C ILE A 920 -36.82 9.56 40.98
N TYR A 921 -36.55 10.84 40.83
CA TYR A 921 -37.52 11.92 40.98
C TYR A 921 -37.63 12.74 39.70
N SER A 922 -38.83 13.23 39.40
CA SER A 922 -39.04 14.31 38.44
C SER A 922 -39.20 15.64 39.20
N ALA A 923 -38.89 16.72 38.52
CA ALA A 923 -39.17 18.06 39.06
C ALA A 923 -40.65 18.33 39.34
N ASP A 924 -41.51 17.53 38.73
CA ASP A 924 -42.98 17.67 38.84
C ASP A 924 -43.57 16.76 39.94
N ASP A 925 -42.74 16.05 40.74
CA ASP A 925 -43.19 15.12 41.79
C ASP A 925 -43.65 15.85 43.05
N ILE A 926 -44.83 15.44 43.57
CA ILE A 926 -45.41 16.06 44.78
C ILE A 926 -44.57 15.75 46.03
N ASN A 927 -43.98 14.56 46.14
CA ASN A 927 -43.20 14.10 47.29
C ASN A 927 -41.69 14.07 46.93
N LEU A 928 -41.15 15.20 46.58
CA LEU A 928 -39.75 15.38 46.19
C LEU A 928 -38.82 15.40 47.40
N TYR A 929 -37.87 14.46 47.47
CA TYR A 929 -36.75 14.52 48.43
C TYR A 929 -35.52 15.14 47.74
N ASP A 930 -35.23 16.43 48.03
CA ASP A 930 -34.07 17.15 47.46
C ASP A 930 -33.46 18.10 48.53
N PRO A 931 -32.67 17.55 49.47
CA PRO A 931 -32.16 18.30 50.63
C PRO A 931 -31.18 19.42 50.23
N THR A 932 -30.56 19.31 49.04
CA THR A 932 -29.53 20.26 48.57
C THR A 932 -29.99 21.07 47.35
N LYS A 933 -31.27 21.00 46.96
CA LYS A 933 -31.86 21.71 45.82
C LYS A 933 -31.14 21.40 44.51
N LYS A 934 -30.71 20.16 44.33
CA LYS A 934 -29.95 19.68 43.14
C LYS A 934 -30.80 19.64 41.86
N ILE A 935 -32.13 19.43 41.99
CA ILE A 935 -33.04 19.31 40.86
C ILE A 935 -33.00 20.50 39.90
N ARG A 936 -32.66 21.69 40.39
CA ARG A 936 -32.56 22.91 39.59
C ARG A 936 -31.48 22.78 38.47
N PHE A 937 -30.48 21.93 38.70
CA PHE A 937 -29.40 21.69 37.77
C PHE A 937 -29.72 20.63 36.69
N ALA A 938 -30.81 19.89 36.87
CA ALA A 938 -31.23 18.91 35.89
C ALA A 938 -31.56 19.55 34.54
N THR A 939 -30.98 19.03 33.49
CA THR A 939 -31.21 19.41 32.09
C THR A 939 -31.60 18.19 31.26
N PRO A 940 -32.22 18.38 30.09
CA PRO A 940 -32.62 17.25 29.25
C PRO A 940 -31.45 16.29 28.96
N LEU A 941 -31.67 15.00 29.14
CA LEU A 941 -30.70 13.92 29.03
C LEU A 941 -29.47 14.03 29.94
N ARG A 942 -29.50 14.92 30.94
CA ARG A 942 -28.46 15.10 31.95
C ARG A 942 -29.09 15.32 33.31
N PRO A 943 -29.62 14.30 33.95
CA PRO A 943 -30.22 14.37 35.29
C PRO A 943 -29.24 14.90 36.34
N ALA A 944 -29.71 15.56 37.35
CA ALA A 944 -28.89 15.93 38.47
C ALA A 944 -28.79 14.77 39.48
N ILE A 945 -27.66 14.61 40.11
CA ILE A 945 -27.35 13.48 40.98
C ILE A 945 -26.98 13.98 42.36
N TYR A 946 -27.63 13.43 43.40
CA TYR A 946 -27.29 13.62 44.80
C TYR A 946 -26.93 12.27 45.43
N ILE A 947 -25.84 12.22 46.15
CA ILE A 947 -25.31 11.02 46.79
C ILE A 947 -25.25 11.24 48.28
N GLU A 948 -25.83 10.27 49.00
CA GLU A 948 -25.91 10.25 50.51
C GLU A 948 -25.19 9.04 51.07
#